data_5f29065341b8e51eb4ede65efe851513
#
_entry.id   5f29065341b8e51eb4ede65efe851513
#
_cell.length_a   1.000
_cell.length_b   1.000
_cell.length_c   1.000
_cell.angle_alpha   90.00
_cell.angle_beta   90.00
_cell.angle_gamma   90.00
#
_symmetry.space_group_name_H-M   'P 1'
#
loop_
_entity.id
_entity.type
_entity.pdbx_description
1 polymer ?
#
loop_
_entity_poly.entity_id
_entity_poly.type
_entity_poly.pdbx_seq_one_letter_code
_entity_poly.pdbx_strand_id
1 'polypeptide(L)'
;MAIDSRLEEKLGFDRVRKIIADRCSTDYAADRVASEQFSTDPGVIRHRLLLTDEMRLIVMFEESFPTTGYIDALPFLKPLLKEGYSIDLLSVGKLRTMIGTLAKVSSFFAGMKDGIYPNLKRMASRVGNFRDVQKRIDSIIDRYGEMKDTASDALYDIRKRLRDTESAISRRAAAILRKAQEDGVVEADASVNVRDGKFLIPVAASSKRRLQGFVHDESASGKTVFIEPVEIIEMENEISSLRFDEAREISRILYDFSEFLRPYVPELIEAATFLGEIDFIMAKAQTALDFIAGMPVISADGALQLRKARHPLLERALKKESKAIVPLTMKLTADKHILVISGPNAGGKSVCLKTAGLLQYMFQWGMLIPTSETSELPVFKRIMVSIGDDQSIDNDLSTYSSFLTDMKGMLAEADKDSFVLIDEFGSGTEPTAGGAIAEAILGELDRRGVYAVITTHYTNLKLYAAAGDNGATNGAMLFDAQNIAPLFQLEMGLPGNSFAFELARKMGLPEAIVKDAEERAGEEFVGIERNLRQIARNRRVLDQKLQKVKVADRTLEGLTGKYQKELQDLQQQRKDILAEARKEAEEIIKGANKQVETTIRTIKEAQAEKSQTQEARKELQGFIAALEERKTRQQRERDSYIEGKLEQLGKRQEKERVRKARRADASTREALDREAAETRRLEAFRTAPLKVGEKVRVKDNGMVGEVTKVSNKAVTLAVGNLSTKMPLDRVERISSNEYKAAAKESFQPPQQREDPGITARKLNFRSELDVRGERLSDALDIVTHYIDDAMMLGMGSVRIIHGKGTGVLREEIQKYLRTIPGVSCHDEHIQFGGSGVTIVEFE
;
A
#
# COMPACT_ATOMS: atom_id res chain seq x y z
N MET A 1 -11.68 -28.66 1.21
CA MET A 1 -12.55 -28.12 2.30
C MET A 1 -13.72 -27.45 1.60
N ALA A 2 -14.93 -27.55 2.13
CA ALA A 2 -16.03 -26.76 1.60
C ALA A 2 -15.76 -25.26 1.87
N ILE A 3 -16.22 -24.38 0.95
CA ILE A 3 -16.14 -22.93 1.15
C ILE A 3 -16.98 -22.61 2.39
N ASP A 4 -16.36 -21.97 3.39
CA ASP A 4 -17.12 -21.50 4.56
C ASP A 4 -17.85 -20.21 4.15
N SER A 5 -19.04 -20.39 3.56
CA SER A 5 -19.88 -19.28 3.10
C SER A 5 -20.27 -18.33 4.24
N ARG A 6 -20.39 -18.84 5.47
CA ARG A 6 -20.71 -18.03 6.65
C ARG A 6 -19.53 -17.12 7.05
N LEU A 7 -18.29 -17.63 6.95
CA LEU A 7 -17.09 -16.82 7.17
C LEU A 7 -16.97 -15.70 6.14
N GLU A 8 -17.15 -16.02 4.85
CA GLU A 8 -17.07 -15.04 3.77
C GLU A 8 -18.13 -13.95 3.91
N GLU A 9 -19.35 -14.30 4.26
CA GLU A 9 -20.44 -13.36 4.50
C GLU A 9 -20.15 -12.42 5.69
N LYS A 10 -19.70 -12.97 6.84
CA LYS A 10 -19.37 -12.19 8.04
C LYS A 10 -18.22 -11.19 7.77
N LEU A 11 -17.25 -11.55 6.93
CA LEU A 11 -16.17 -10.67 6.51
C LEU A 11 -16.57 -9.72 5.36
N GLY A 12 -17.63 -10.03 4.61
CA GLY A 12 -18.05 -9.33 3.40
C GLY A 12 -17.25 -9.73 2.16
N PHE A 13 -16.56 -10.87 2.17
CA PHE A 13 -15.80 -11.35 1.01
C PHE A 13 -16.70 -11.87 -0.12
N ASP A 14 -17.91 -12.35 0.21
CA ASP A 14 -18.98 -12.67 -0.73
C ASP A 14 -19.23 -11.54 -1.74
N ARG A 15 -19.25 -10.29 -1.26
CA ARG A 15 -19.41 -9.09 -2.10
C ARG A 15 -18.18 -8.81 -2.94
N VAL A 16 -16.97 -9.04 -2.41
CA VAL A 16 -15.73 -8.92 -3.17
C VAL A 16 -15.69 -9.98 -4.27
N ARG A 17 -16.07 -11.23 -3.96
CA ARG A 17 -16.20 -12.32 -4.91
C ARG A 17 -17.16 -11.97 -6.04
N LYS A 18 -18.32 -11.40 -5.71
CA LYS A 18 -19.29 -10.91 -6.70
C LYS A 18 -18.70 -9.82 -7.62
N ILE A 19 -17.99 -8.86 -7.06
CA ILE A 19 -17.34 -7.79 -7.84
C ILE A 19 -16.35 -8.37 -8.85
N ILE A 20 -15.62 -9.45 -8.50
CA ILE A 20 -14.70 -10.11 -9.43
C ILE A 20 -15.49 -10.89 -10.49
N ALA A 21 -16.52 -11.66 -10.09
CA ALA A 21 -17.35 -12.43 -11.01
C ALA A 21 -18.04 -11.56 -12.06
N ASP A 22 -18.57 -10.39 -11.65
CA ASP A 22 -19.21 -9.40 -12.54
C ASP A 22 -18.21 -8.84 -13.60
N ARG A 23 -16.91 -9.07 -13.47
CA ARG A 23 -15.86 -8.64 -14.40
C ARG A 23 -15.37 -9.74 -15.32
N CYS A 24 -15.70 -10.99 -15.01
CA CYS A 24 -15.35 -12.12 -15.84
C CYS A 24 -16.14 -12.07 -17.15
N SER A 25 -15.46 -12.31 -18.25
CA SER A 25 -16.06 -12.38 -19.60
C SER A 25 -16.51 -13.79 -19.95
N THR A 26 -15.94 -14.81 -19.29
CA THR A 26 -16.18 -16.23 -19.55
C THR A 26 -16.84 -16.88 -18.34
N ASP A 27 -17.74 -17.86 -18.60
CA ASP A 27 -18.35 -18.65 -17.53
C ASP A 27 -17.29 -19.45 -16.78
N TYR A 28 -16.25 -19.92 -17.48
CA TYR A 28 -15.09 -20.57 -16.85
C TYR A 28 -14.45 -19.69 -15.76
N ALA A 29 -14.19 -18.42 -16.06
CA ALA A 29 -13.58 -17.51 -15.09
C ALA A 29 -14.54 -17.23 -13.92
N ALA A 30 -15.84 -17.10 -14.17
CA ALA A 30 -16.85 -16.93 -13.13
C ALA A 30 -16.93 -18.17 -12.21
N ASP A 31 -16.88 -19.37 -12.78
CA ASP A 31 -16.83 -20.63 -12.03
C ASP A 31 -15.54 -20.76 -11.21
N ARG A 32 -14.42 -20.26 -11.76
CA ARG A 32 -13.16 -20.16 -10.99
C ARG A 32 -13.31 -19.22 -9.80
N VAL A 33 -13.94 -18.07 -9.97
CA VAL A 33 -14.21 -17.16 -8.84
C VAL A 33 -15.07 -17.85 -7.79
N ALA A 34 -16.11 -18.60 -8.21
CA ALA A 34 -17.01 -19.31 -7.31
C ALA A 34 -16.34 -20.46 -6.55
N SER A 35 -15.43 -21.21 -7.21
CA SER A 35 -14.80 -22.42 -6.66
C SER A 35 -13.48 -22.16 -5.94
N GLU A 36 -12.82 -21.03 -6.18
CA GLU A 36 -11.51 -20.72 -5.59
C GLU A 36 -11.61 -20.55 -4.06
N GLN A 37 -10.70 -21.19 -3.35
CA GLN A 37 -10.62 -21.16 -1.90
C GLN A 37 -9.37 -20.43 -1.44
N PHE A 38 -9.38 -19.90 -0.21
CA PHE A 38 -8.18 -19.35 0.39
C PHE A 38 -7.16 -20.49 0.62
N SER A 39 -5.88 -20.15 0.47
CA SER A 39 -4.78 -21.10 0.59
C SER A 39 -4.03 -20.91 1.91
N THR A 40 -3.52 -22.02 2.44
CA THR A 40 -2.61 -22.04 3.60
C THR A 40 -1.15 -22.31 3.18
N ASP A 41 -0.89 -22.45 1.88
CA ASP A 41 0.45 -22.64 1.32
C ASP A 41 1.04 -21.29 0.86
N PRO A 42 2.12 -20.79 1.48
CA PRO A 42 2.76 -19.54 1.10
C PRO A 42 3.24 -19.50 -0.36
N GLY A 43 3.62 -20.66 -0.93
CA GLY A 43 4.04 -20.76 -2.32
C GLY A 43 2.90 -20.54 -3.30
N VAL A 44 1.74 -21.15 -3.02
CA VAL A 44 0.51 -20.96 -3.81
C VAL A 44 0.03 -19.52 -3.71
N ILE A 45 -0.01 -18.95 -2.51
CA ILE A 45 -0.42 -17.56 -2.29
C ILE A 45 0.50 -16.62 -3.07
N ARG A 46 1.81 -16.78 -2.92
CA ARG A 46 2.80 -15.96 -3.64
C ARG A 46 2.62 -16.05 -5.16
N HIS A 47 2.42 -17.25 -5.67
CA HIS A 47 2.21 -17.45 -7.11
C HIS A 47 0.95 -16.73 -7.60
N ARG A 48 -0.17 -16.86 -6.90
CA ARG A 48 -1.43 -16.18 -7.24
C ARG A 48 -1.30 -14.66 -7.17
N LEU A 49 -0.61 -14.13 -6.16
CA LEU A 49 -0.35 -12.70 -6.01
C LEU A 49 0.52 -12.17 -7.15
N LEU A 50 1.60 -12.90 -7.52
CA LEU A 50 2.49 -12.50 -8.61
C LEU A 50 1.75 -12.45 -9.95
N LEU A 51 0.92 -13.46 -10.27
CA LEU A 51 0.09 -13.45 -11.49
C LEU A 51 -0.85 -12.24 -11.52
N THR A 52 -1.49 -11.94 -10.39
CA THR A 52 -2.41 -10.80 -10.30
C THR A 52 -1.67 -9.47 -10.41
N ASP A 53 -0.47 -9.35 -9.83
CA ASP A 53 0.32 -8.12 -9.89
C ASP A 53 0.90 -7.86 -11.27
N GLU A 54 1.45 -8.91 -11.92
CA GLU A 54 1.89 -8.83 -13.32
C GLU A 54 0.75 -8.38 -14.24
N MET A 55 -0.45 -8.98 -14.08
CA MET A 55 -1.62 -8.60 -14.88
C MET A 55 -2.09 -7.17 -14.55
N ARG A 56 -2.03 -6.74 -13.30
CA ARG A 56 -2.34 -5.37 -12.90
C ARG A 56 -1.43 -4.36 -13.62
N LEU A 57 -0.13 -4.66 -13.68
CA LEU A 57 0.84 -3.81 -14.39
C LEU A 57 0.55 -3.80 -15.90
N ILE A 58 0.23 -4.96 -16.49
CA ILE A 58 -0.15 -5.06 -17.90
C ILE A 58 -1.38 -4.19 -18.18
N VAL A 59 -2.45 -4.32 -17.40
CA VAL A 59 -3.67 -3.52 -17.60
C VAL A 59 -3.42 -2.01 -17.43
N MET A 60 -2.44 -1.62 -16.60
CA MET A 60 -2.10 -0.21 -16.37
C MET A 60 -1.24 0.41 -17.47
N PHE A 61 -0.31 -0.35 -18.04
CA PHE A 61 0.78 0.22 -18.84
C PHE A 61 0.86 -0.31 -20.27
N GLU A 62 0.20 -1.43 -20.59
CA GLU A 62 0.34 -2.12 -21.88
C GLU A 62 -0.93 -2.02 -22.72
N GLU A 63 -1.03 -0.98 -23.54
CA GLU A 63 -2.19 -0.76 -24.42
C GLU A 63 -2.37 -1.88 -25.47
N SER A 64 -1.30 -2.58 -25.80
CA SER A 64 -1.33 -3.66 -26.81
C SER A 64 -1.89 -4.98 -26.32
N PHE A 65 -2.11 -5.12 -25.00
CA PHE A 65 -2.69 -6.33 -24.44
C PHE A 65 -4.20 -6.38 -24.68
N PRO A 66 -4.74 -7.50 -25.20
CA PRO A 66 -6.17 -7.62 -25.47
C PRO A 66 -6.97 -7.73 -24.16
N THR A 67 -7.80 -6.73 -23.88
CA THR A 67 -8.69 -6.70 -22.71
C THR A 67 -10.11 -7.19 -23.02
N THR A 68 -10.41 -7.49 -24.28
CA THR A 68 -11.73 -7.94 -24.77
C THR A 68 -11.57 -9.12 -25.72
N GLY A 69 -12.70 -9.78 -26.03
CA GLY A 69 -12.72 -10.92 -26.95
C GLY A 69 -12.45 -12.27 -26.29
N TYR A 70 -12.53 -12.32 -24.96
CA TYR A 70 -12.51 -13.56 -24.19
C TYR A 70 -13.87 -14.23 -24.32
N ILE A 71 -13.88 -15.45 -24.85
CA ILE A 71 -15.09 -16.22 -25.11
C ILE A 71 -14.95 -17.60 -24.49
N ASP A 72 -15.97 -18.04 -23.79
CA ASP A 72 -16.04 -19.41 -23.32
C ASP A 72 -16.33 -20.36 -24.51
N ALA A 73 -15.31 -21.10 -24.88
CA ALA A 73 -15.40 -22.08 -25.97
C ALA A 73 -15.60 -23.51 -25.47
N LEU A 74 -15.48 -23.77 -24.18
CA LEU A 74 -15.60 -25.10 -23.60
C LEU A 74 -16.95 -25.77 -23.85
N PRO A 75 -18.10 -25.04 -23.81
CA PRO A 75 -19.40 -25.64 -24.05
C PRO A 75 -19.59 -26.28 -25.46
N PHE A 76 -18.98 -25.70 -26.51
CA PHE A 76 -19.06 -26.24 -27.85
C PHE A 76 -17.85 -27.06 -28.28
N LEU A 77 -16.69 -26.94 -27.63
CA LEU A 77 -15.52 -27.77 -27.90
C LEU A 77 -15.60 -29.15 -27.26
N LYS A 78 -16.05 -29.25 -25.99
CA LYS A 78 -16.15 -30.54 -25.30
C LYS A 78 -17.04 -31.55 -26.00
N PRO A 79 -18.21 -31.22 -26.58
CA PRO A 79 -19.04 -32.15 -27.33
C PRO A 79 -18.36 -32.68 -28.60
N LEU A 80 -17.48 -31.89 -29.24
CA LEU A 80 -16.75 -32.32 -30.45
C LEU A 80 -15.77 -33.48 -30.24
N LEU A 81 -15.46 -33.84 -28.99
CA LEU A 81 -14.72 -35.05 -28.65
C LEU A 81 -15.50 -36.30 -28.98
N LYS A 82 -16.83 -36.19 -29.11
CA LYS A 82 -17.69 -37.32 -29.51
C LYS A 82 -17.83 -37.34 -31.04
N GLU A 83 -17.70 -38.55 -31.64
CA GLU A 83 -17.93 -38.76 -33.07
C GLU A 83 -19.39 -38.42 -33.44
N GLY A 84 -19.59 -37.85 -34.62
CA GLY A 84 -20.92 -37.49 -35.11
C GLY A 84 -21.46 -36.14 -34.61
N TYR A 85 -20.81 -35.50 -33.65
CA TYR A 85 -21.19 -34.15 -33.23
C TYR A 85 -20.60 -33.10 -34.18
N SER A 86 -21.40 -32.13 -34.62
CA SER A 86 -20.96 -31.03 -35.47
C SER A 86 -21.16 -29.69 -34.80
N ILE A 87 -20.20 -28.78 -35.03
CA ILE A 87 -20.25 -27.39 -34.53
C ILE A 87 -21.27 -26.57 -35.35
N ASP A 88 -21.99 -25.67 -34.70
CA ASP A 88 -22.87 -24.75 -35.38
C ASP A 88 -22.12 -23.49 -35.89
N LEU A 89 -22.72 -22.77 -36.82
CA LEU A 89 -22.11 -21.59 -37.45
C LEU A 89 -21.73 -20.47 -36.46
N LEU A 90 -22.57 -20.23 -35.47
CA LEU A 90 -22.32 -19.22 -34.44
C LEU A 90 -21.09 -19.57 -33.59
N SER A 91 -20.98 -20.85 -33.23
CA SER A 91 -19.82 -21.39 -32.51
C SER A 91 -18.52 -21.36 -33.30
N VAL A 92 -18.59 -21.49 -34.65
CA VAL A 92 -17.43 -21.27 -35.55
C VAL A 92 -16.95 -19.81 -35.45
N GLY A 93 -17.88 -18.86 -35.45
CA GLY A 93 -17.55 -17.42 -35.22
C GLY A 93 -16.94 -17.14 -33.87
N LYS A 94 -17.46 -17.77 -32.81
CA LYS A 94 -16.90 -17.71 -31.44
C LYS A 94 -15.49 -18.32 -31.40
N LEU A 95 -15.28 -19.47 -32.02
CA LEU A 95 -13.98 -20.13 -32.10
C LEU A 95 -12.93 -19.26 -32.80
N ARG A 96 -13.32 -18.62 -33.90
CA ARG A 96 -12.46 -17.63 -34.58
C ARG A 96 -12.01 -16.50 -33.65
N THR A 97 -12.93 -15.94 -32.91
CA THR A 97 -12.65 -14.84 -31.95
C THR A 97 -11.72 -15.33 -30.87
N MET A 98 -11.99 -16.52 -30.29
CA MET A 98 -11.13 -17.15 -29.29
C MET A 98 -9.70 -17.34 -29.80
N ILE A 99 -9.51 -17.94 -30.99
CA ILE A 99 -8.19 -18.15 -31.60
C ILE A 99 -7.51 -16.79 -31.88
N GLY A 100 -8.26 -15.81 -32.36
CA GLY A 100 -7.74 -14.46 -32.56
C GLY A 100 -7.25 -13.79 -31.29
N THR A 101 -7.99 -13.93 -30.19
CA THR A 101 -7.59 -13.42 -28.87
C THR A 101 -6.37 -14.16 -28.35
N LEU A 102 -6.35 -15.50 -28.48
CA LEU A 102 -5.20 -16.32 -28.12
C LEU A 102 -3.93 -15.89 -28.86
N ALA A 103 -4.03 -15.69 -30.18
CA ALA A 103 -2.91 -15.25 -30.99
C ALA A 103 -2.37 -13.88 -30.55
N LYS A 104 -3.25 -12.94 -30.17
CA LYS A 104 -2.85 -11.64 -29.65
C LYS A 104 -2.16 -11.77 -28.29
N VAL A 105 -2.72 -12.56 -27.36
CA VAL A 105 -2.12 -12.81 -26.04
C VAL A 105 -0.75 -13.47 -26.19
N SER A 106 -0.64 -14.52 -27.00
CA SER A 106 0.63 -15.22 -27.26
C SER A 106 1.67 -14.30 -27.91
N SER A 107 1.26 -13.49 -28.91
CA SER A 107 2.14 -12.53 -29.58
C SER A 107 2.63 -11.43 -28.62
N PHE A 108 1.76 -10.95 -27.75
CA PHE A 108 2.12 -9.98 -26.71
C PHE A 108 3.25 -10.51 -25.82
N PHE A 109 3.08 -11.69 -25.22
CA PHE A 109 4.09 -12.28 -24.35
C PHE A 109 5.37 -12.69 -25.10
N ALA A 110 5.27 -13.13 -26.36
CA ALA A 110 6.43 -13.44 -27.19
C ALA A 110 7.28 -12.19 -27.49
N GLY A 111 6.64 -11.02 -27.62
CA GLY A 111 7.32 -9.73 -27.84
C GLY A 111 7.96 -9.14 -26.57
N MET A 112 7.60 -9.62 -25.40
CA MET A 112 8.15 -9.10 -24.12
C MET A 112 9.57 -9.62 -23.87
N LYS A 113 10.44 -8.72 -23.36
CA LYS A 113 11.80 -9.08 -22.93
C LYS A 113 11.74 -10.09 -21.76
N ASP A 114 12.77 -10.92 -21.66
CA ASP A 114 12.88 -11.87 -20.56
C ASP A 114 13.00 -11.12 -19.22
N GLY A 115 12.28 -11.63 -18.22
CA GLY A 115 12.21 -10.99 -16.89
C GLY A 115 11.07 -9.99 -16.71
N ILE A 116 10.40 -9.57 -17.81
CA ILE A 116 9.16 -8.77 -17.72
C ILE A 116 7.98 -9.75 -17.73
N TYR A 117 7.11 -9.67 -16.71
CA TYR A 117 5.95 -10.56 -16.55
C TYR A 117 6.28 -12.07 -16.63
N PRO A 118 7.27 -12.58 -15.86
CA PRO A 118 7.81 -13.92 -16.06
C PRO A 118 6.81 -15.05 -15.81
N ASN A 119 5.86 -14.86 -14.90
CA ASN A 119 4.88 -15.89 -14.55
C ASN A 119 3.80 -16.03 -15.63
N LEU A 120 3.25 -14.92 -16.10
CA LEU A 120 2.27 -14.91 -17.20
C LEU A 120 2.91 -15.34 -18.53
N LYS A 121 4.15 -14.88 -18.81
CA LYS A 121 4.90 -15.32 -20.00
C LYS A 121 5.10 -16.83 -20.01
N ARG A 122 5.45 -17.43 -18.87
CA ARG A 122 5.59 -18.89 -18.73
C ARG A 122 4.28 -19.62 -18.94
N MET A 123 3.17 -19.05 -18.50
CA MET A 123 1.84 -19.59 -18.69
C MET A 123 1.44 -19.57 -20.18
N ALA A 124 1.70 -18.44 -20.87
CA ALA A 124 1.41 -18.27 -22.29
C ALA A 124 2.28 -19.15 -23.22
N SER A 125 3.52 -19.46 -22.83
CA SER A 125 4.45 -20.27 -23.65
C SER A 125 4.05 -21.73 -23.80
N ARG A 126 3.09 -22.22 -23.04
CA ARG A 126 2.60 -23.62 -23.09
C ARG A 126 1.48 -23.82 -24.09
N VAL A 127 0.93 -22.75 -24.66
CA VAL A 127 -0.24 -22.85 -25.54
C VAL A 127 0.17 -22.90 -27.02
N GLY A 128 -0.46 -23.78 -27.78
CA GLY A 128 -0.19 -24.00 -29.18
C GLY A 128 -0.66 -22.87 -30.09
N ASN A 129 -0.27 -22.98 -31.39
CA ASN A 129 -0.66 -22.03 -32.42
C ASN A 129 -1.62 -22.69 -33.40
N PHE A 130 -2.79 -22.11 -33.63
CA PHE A 130 -3.86 -22.69 -34.42
C PHE A 130 -4.04 -22.00 -35.79
N ARG A 131 -2.93 -21.67 -36.47
CA ARG A 131 -2.96 -20.95 -37.76
C ARG A 131 -3.74 -21.72 -38.84
N ASP A 132 -3.63 -23.04 -38.88
CA ASP A 132 -4.32 -23.83 -39.91
C ASP A 132 -5.82 -23.91 -39.65
N VAL A 133 -6.22 -24.03 -38.37
CA VAL A 133 -7.62 -23.91 -37.95
C VAL A 133 -8.18 -22.56 -38.33
N GLN A 134 -7.45 -21.48 -38.05
CA GLN A 134 -7.86 -20.13 -38.39
C GLN A 134 -8.04 -19.95 -39.92
N LYS A 135 -7.08 -20.42 -40.74
CA LYS A 135 -7.21 -20.37 -42.20
C LYS A 135 -8.44 -21.14 -42.69
N ARG A 136 -8.72 -22.30 -42.10
CA ARG A 136 -9.89 -23.10 -42.46
C ARG A 136 -11.19 -22.36 -42.07
N ILE A 137 -11.26 -21.78 -40.89
CA ILE A 137 -12.40 -20.95 -40.47
C ILE A 137 -12.57 -19.78 -41.44
N ASP A 138 -11.48 -19.05 -41.76
CA ASP A 138 -11.52 -17.92 -42.69
C ASP A 138 -11.91 -18.30 -44.11
N SER A 139 -11.79 -19.56 -44.49
CA SER A 139 -12.33 -20.06 -45.80
C SER A 139 -13.84 -20.28 -45.75
N ILE A 140 -14.42 -20.54 -44.57
CA ILE A 140 -15.83 -20.89 -44.38
C ILE A 140 -16.69 -19.67 -44.07
N ILE A 141 -16.22 -18.79 -43.13
CA ILE A 141 -16.98 -17.64 -42.70
C ILE A 141 -16.29 -16.33 -43.08
N ASP A 142 -17.10 -15.29 -43.25
CA ASP A 142 -16.67 -13.92 -43.49
C ASP A 142 -16.35 -13.16 -42.18
N ARG A 143 -16.04 -11.89 -42.31
CA ARG A 143 -15.72 -11.02 -41.15
C ARG A 143 -16.90 -10.79 -40.17
N TYR A 144 -18.13 -11.02 -40.63
CA TYR A 144 -19.34 -10.88 -39.85
C TYR A 144 -19.80 -12.18 -39.18
N GLY A 145 -19.14 -13.28 -39.48
CA GLY A 145 -19.51 -14.61 -39.00
C GLY A 145 -20.52 -15.36 -39.87
N GLU A 146 -20.88 -14.78 -41.04
CA GLU A 146 -21.77 -15.40 -41.99
C GLU A 146 -21.01 -16.35 -42.88
N MET A 147 -21.69 -17.46 -43.31
CA MET A 147 -21.08 -18.41 -44.19
C MET A 147 -20.87 -17.83 -45.60
N LYS A 148 -19.63 -17.89 -46.09
CA LYS A 148 -19.26 -17.39 -47.40
C LYS A 148 -19.92 -18.21 -48.50
N ASP A 149 -20.32 -17.58 -49.59
CA ASP A 149 -20.79 -18.24 -50.79
C ASP A 149 -19.71 -19.23 -51.30
N THR A 150 -18.47 -18.84 -51.20
CA THR A 150 -17.28 -19.63 -51.62
C THR A 150 -16.83 -20.68 -50.61
N ALA A 151 -17.61 -20.99 -49.58
CA ALA A 151 -17.28 -22.01 -48.60
C ALA A 151 -17.25 -23.42 -49.23
N SER A 152 -18.05 -23.62 -50.26
CA SER A 152 -17.96 -24.74 -51.20
C SER A 152 -18.46 -24.33 -52.58
N ASP A 153 -18.03 -25.01 -53.64
CA ASP A 153 -18.51 -24.83 -55.01
C ASP A 153 -20.02 -25.06 -55.10
N ALA A 154 -20.52 -26.10 -54.42
CA ALA A 154 -21.94 -26.47 -54.39
C ALA A 154 -22.78 -25.34 -53.76
N LEU A 155 -22.33 -24.76 -52.66
CA LEU A 155 -23.04 -23.66 -51.99
C LEU A 155 -23.09 -22.41 -52.88
N TYR A 156 -21.96 -22.16 -53.56
CA TYR A 156 -21.91 -21.01 -54.50
C TYR A 156 -22.97 -21.19 -55.64
N ASP A 157 -23.05 -22.38 -56.24
CA ASP A 157 -24.00 -22.67 -57.31
C ASP A 157 -25.46 -22.61 -56.80
N ILE A 158 -25.74 -23.17 -55.62
CA ILE A 158 -27.05 -23.12 -54.97
C ILE A 158 -27.47 -21.66 -54.74
N ARG A 159 -26.64 -20.84 -54.10
CA ARG A 159 -26.93 -19.45 -53.78
C ARG A 159 -27.05 -18.61 -55.05
N LYS A 160 -26.27 -18.88 -56.09
CA LYS A 160 -26.39 -18.25 -57.39
C LYS A 160 -27.74 -18.54 -58.03
N ARG A 161 -28.12 -19.82 -58.10
CA ARG A 161 -29.43 -20.23 -58.63
C ARG A 161 -30.57 -19.61 -57.84
N LEU A 162 -30.48 -19.63 -56.51
CA LEU A 162 -31.46 -19.04 -55.61
C LEU A 162 -31.69 -17.53 -55.93
N ARG A 163 -30.62 -16.72 -56.01
CA ARG A 163 -30.67 -15.34 -56.39
C ARG A 163 -31.24 -15.11 -57.82
N ASP A 164 -30.83 -15.96 -58.73
CA ASP A 164 -31.30 -15.86 -60.09
C ASP A 164 -32.81 -16.16 -60.19
N THR A 165 -33.31 -17.21 -59.50
CA THR A 165 -34.71 -17.56 -59.40
C THR A 165 -35.52 -16.51 -58.62
N GLU A 166 -35.06 -16.04 -57.49
CA GLU A 166 -35.71 -14.93 -56.72
C GLU A 166 -35.82 -13.65 -57.54
N SER A 167 -34.80 -13.31 -58.33
CA SER A 167 -34.83 -12.14 -59.20
C SER A 167 -35.70 -12.32 -60.39
N ALA A 168 -35.90 -13.56 -60.88
CA ALA A 168 -36.73 -13.90 -62.02
C ALA A 168 -38.22 -13.90 -61.67
N ILE A 169 -38.60 -14.25 -60.44
CA ILE A 169 -40.02 -14.40 -60.03
C ILE A 169 -40.85 -13.15 -60.22
N SER A 170 -40.32 -11.99 -59.80
CA SER A 170 -41.03 -10.71 -59.98
C SER A 170 -41.15 -10.31 -61.44
N ARG A 171 -40.15 -10.58 -62.25
CA ARG A 171 -40.22 -10.33 -63.72
C ARG A 171 -41.22 -11.24 -64.38
N ARG A 172 -41.27 -12.51 -63.98
CA ARG A 172 -42.21 -13.50 -64.52
C ARG A 172 -43.65 -13.19 -64.13
N ALA A 173 -43.91 -12.83 -62.86
CA ALA A 173 -45.21 -12.39 -62.39
C ALA A 173 -45.73 -11.15 -63.20
N ALA A 174 -44.86 -10.16 -63.47
CA ALA A 174 -45.19 -9.00 -64.26
C ALA A 174 -45.46 -9.36 -65.76
N ALA A 175 -44.73 -10.36 -66.31
CA ALA A 175 -44.95 -10.86 -67.69
C ALA A 175 -46.28 -11.59 -67.80
N ILE A 176 -46.62 -12.41 -66.79
CA ILE A 176 -47.92 -13.15 -66.76
C ILE A 176 -49.07 -12.12 -66.60
N LEU A 177 -48.90 -11.10 -65.73
CA LEU A 177 -49.92 -10.05 -65.59
C LEU A 177 -50.16 -9.32 -66.93
N ARG A 178 -49.10 -8.92 -67.63
CA ARG A 178 -49.23 -8.26 -68.96
C ARG A 178 -49.97 -9.11 -69.97
N LYS A 179 -49.59 -10.37 -70.11
CA LYS A 179 -50.25 -11.32 -70.95
C LYS A 179 -51.74 -11.49 -70.56
N ALA A 180 -52.03 -11.60 -69.30
CA ALA A 180 -53.40 -11.68 -68.83
C ALA A 180 -54.21 -10.38 -69.08
N GLN A 181 -53.54 -9.23 -69.05
CA GLN A 181 -54.17 -7.92 -69.48
C GLN A 181 -54.42 -7.91 -70.99
N GLU A 182 -53.47 -8.31 -71.84
CA GLU A 182 -53.59 -8.44 -73.28
C GLU A 182 -54.72 -9.37 -73.67
N ASP A 183 -54.85 -10.52 -72.96
CA ASP A 183 -55.89 -11.50 -73.17
C ASP A 183 -57.27 -11.11 -72.61
N GLY A 184 -57.36 -9.94 -71.96
CA GLY A 184 -58.62 -9.43 -71.39
C GLY A 184 -59.09 -10.28 -70.14
N VAL A 185 -58.16 -10.94 -69.44
CA VAL A 185 -58.47 -11.74 -68.25
C VAL A 185 -58.39 -10.89 -66.99
N VAL A 186 -57.58 -9.83 -67.04
CA VAL A 186 -57.28 -8.93 -65.94
C VAL A 186 -57.49 -7.47 -66.39
N GLU A 187 -57.94 -6.59 -65.53
CA GLU A 187 -58.13 -5.16 -65.83
C GLU A 187 -56.79 -4.50 -66.21
N ALA A 188 -56.81 -3.53 -67.08
CA ALA A 188 -55.59 -2.92 -67.62
C ALA A 188 -54.78 -2.13 -66.64
N ASP A 189 -55.37 -1.68 -65.52
CA ASP A 189 -54.76 -0.98 -64.41
C ASP A 189 -54.35 -1.84 -63.23
N ALA A 190 -54.63 -3.14 -63.34
CA ALA A 190 -54.27 -4.11 -62.27
C ALA A 190 -52.76 -4.27 -62.14
N SER A 191 -52.29 -4.41 -60.93
CA SER A 191 -50.90 -4.69 -60.58
C SER A 191 -50.74 -6.00 -59.85
N VAL A 192 -49.55 -6.57 -59.88
CA VAL A 192 -49.20 -7.75 -59.05
C VAL A 192 -49.28 -7.39 -57.58
N ASN A 193 -50.11 -8.12 -56.84
CA ASN A 193 -50.21 -7.96 -55.37
C ASN A 193 -49.29 -8.94 -54.67
N VAL A 194 -48.47 -8.47 -53.73
CA VAL A 194 -47.68 -9.31 -52.89
C VAL A 194 -48.30 -9.39 -51.51
N ARG A 195 -48.80 -10.57 -51.10
CA ARG A 195 -49.41 -10.84 -49.79
C ARG A 195 -48.77 -12.08 -49.23
N ASP A 196 -48.32 -12.02 -47.98
CA ASP A 196 -47.64 -13.09 -47.30
C ASP A 196 -46.47 -13.75 -48.09
N GLY A 197 -45.73 -12.87 -48.83
CA GLY A 197 -44.64 -13.30 -49.71
C GLY A 197 -45.02 -13.91 -51.04
N LYS A 198 -46.35 -14.01 -51.35
CA LYS A 198 -46.88 -14.61 -52.58
C LYS A 198 -47.24 -13.55 -53.62
N PHE A 199 -46.92 -13.84 -54.87
CA PHE A 199 -47.18 -12.96 -55.98
C PHE A 199 -48.58 -13.28 -56.61
N LEU A 200 -49.55 -12.50 -56.30
CA LEU A 200 -50.94 -12.73 -56.65
C LEU A 200 -51.37 -11.80 -57.76
N ILE A 201 -52.12 -12.32 -58.73
CA ILE A 201 -52.71 -11.57 -59.80
C ILE A 201 -54.20 -11.43 -59.51
N PRO A 202 -54.73 -10.17 -59.47
CA PRO A 202 -56.16 -9.96 -59.26
C PRO A 202 -56.93 -10.27 -60.56
N VAL A 203 -57.78 -11.28 -60.56
CA VAL A 203 -58.60 -11.71 -61.73
C VAL A 203 -60.05 -11.55 -61.41
N ALA A 204 -60.86 -11.11 -62.39
CA ALA A 204 -62.31 -11.06 -62.24
C ALA A 204 -62.85 -12.49 -61.97
N ALA A 205 -63.72 -12.63 -60.99
CA ALA A 205 -64.27 -13.95 -60.55
C ALA A 205 -64.87 -14.76 -61.72
N SER A 206 -65.47 -14.08 -62.76
CA SER A 206 -65.96 -14.69 -63.98
C SER A 206 -64.91 -15.29 -64.88
N SER A 207 -63.66 -14.74 -64.83
CA SER A 207 -62.57 -15.14 -65.67
C SER A 207 -61.52 -16.05 -64.98
N LYS A 208 -61.78 -16.47 -63.72
CA LYS A 208 -60.89 -17.23 -62.86
C LYS A 208 -60.29 -18.53 -63.50
N ARG A 209 -61.01 -19.17 -64.44
CA ARG A 209 -60.57 -20.39 -65.12
C ARG A 209 -59.63 -20.13 -66.30
N ARG A 210 -59.46 -18.88 -66.69
CA ARG A 210 -58.61 -18.48 -67.85
C ARG A 210 -57.17 -18.27 -67.47
N LEU A 211 -56.87 -17.99 -66.18
CA LEU A 211 -55.53 -17.97 -65.65
C LEU A 211 -55.30 -19.25 -64.84
N GLN A 212 -54.33 -20.06 -65.24
CA GLN A 212 -53.97 -21.29 -64.50
C GLN A 212 -53.21 -20.92 -63.27
N GLY A 213 -53.77 -21.27 -62.11
CA GLY A 213 -53.15 -20.94 -60.82
C GLY A 213 -54.02 -21.37 -59.64
N PHE A 214 -53.48 -21.11 -58.43
CA PHE A 214 -54.19 -21.40 -57.17
C PHE A 214 -54.85 -20.12 -56.64
N VAL A 215 -56.11 -20.25 -56.22
CA VAL A 215 -56.84 -19.14 -55.61
C VAL A 215 -56.52 -19.06 -54.16
N HIS A 216 -55.93 -17.91 -53.73
CA HIS A 216 -55.53 -17.69 -52.37
C HIS A 216 -56.58 -16.86 -51.60
N ASP A 217 -57.22 -15.89 -52.26
CA ASP A 217 -58.13 -14.96 -51.57
C ASP A 217 -59.15 -14.43 -52.55
N GLU A 218 -60.30 -13.95 -52.00
CA GLU A 218 -61.32 -13.24 -52.74
C GLU A 218 -61.55 -11.86 -52.16
N SER A 219 -61.84 -10.88 -52.99
CA SER A 219 -62.24 -9.56 -52.53
C SER A 219 -63.49 -9.62 -51.68
N ALA A 220 -63.67 -8.72 -50.70
CA ALA A 220 -64.86 -8.63 -49.85
C ALA A 220 -66.16 -8.55 -50.59
N SER A 221 -66.11 -8.10 -51.87
CA SER A 221 -67.33 -8.05 -52.78
C SER A 221 -67.48 -9.35 -53.61
N GLY A 222 -66.61 -10.32 -53.53
CA GLY A 222 -66.56 -11.54 -54.36
C GLY A 222 -66.30 -11.32 -55.86
N LYS A 223 -66.04 -10.08 -56.28
CA LYS A 223 -65.86 -9.70 -57.69
C LYS A 223 -64.47 -10.03 -58.24
N THR A 224 -63.47 -10.00 -57.42
CA THR A 224 -62.05 -10.19 -57.75
C THR A 224 -61.47 -11.35 -56.95
N VAL A 225 -60.81 -12.23 -57.59
CA VAL A 225 -60.08 -13.39 -57.01
C VAL A 225 -58.59 -13.18 -57.19
N PHE A 226 -57.82 -13.40 -56.13
CA PHE A 226 -56.38 -13.32 -56.16
C PHE A 226 -55.79 -14.69 -56.47
N ILE A 227 -55.20 -14.82 -57.68
CA ILE A 227 -54.67 -16.07 -58.20
C ILE A 227 -53.15 -16.01 -58.20
N GLU A 228 -52.53 -17.04 -57.62
CA GLU A 228 -51.11 -17.30 -57.76
C GLU A 228 -50.94 -18.18 -59.03
N PRO A 229 -50.23 -17.71 -60.06
CA PRO A 229 -50.03 -18.48 -61.26
C PRO A 229 -49.21 -19.74 -61.03
N VAL A 230 -49.48 -20.84 -61.73
CA VAL A 230 -48.78 -22.11 -61.62
C VAL A 230 -47.27 -21.94 -61.84
N GLU A 231 -46.87 -21.12 -62.80
CA GLU A 231 -45.45 -20.86 -63.11
C GLU A 231 -44.76 -20.17 -61.89
N ILE A 232 -45.48 -19.33 -61.16
CA ILE A 232 -44.94 -18.68 -59.93
C ILE A 232 -44.83 -19.70 -58.79
N ILE A 233 -45.83 -20.56 -58.62
CA ILE A 233 -45.82 -21.68 -57.66
C ILE A 233 -44.63 -22.61 -57.94
N GLU A 234 -44.39 -22.93 -59.20
CA GLU A 234 -43.23 -23.77 -59.57
C GLU A 234 -41.89 -23.11 -59.20
N MET A 235 -41.76 -21.80 -59.44
CA MET A 235 -40.56 -21.04 -59.06
C MET A 235 -40.42 -20.92 -57.56
N GLU A 236 -41.49 -20.74 -56.77
CA GLU A 236 -41.47 -20.73 -55.33
C GLU A 236 -41.12 -22.10 -54.75
N ASN A 237 -41.58 -23.20 -55.38
CA ASN A 237 -41.20 -24.55 -55.03
C ASN A 237 -39.71 -24.77 -55.33
N GLU A 238 -39.19 -24.27 -56.43
CA GLU A 238 -37.76 -24.32 -56.75
C GLU A 238 -36.94 -23.55 -55.70
N ILE A 239 -37.36 -22.33 -55.30
CA ILE A 239 -36.73 -21.55 -54.24
C ILE A 239 -36.71 -22.32 -52.91
N SER A 240 -37.83 -22.92 -52.55
CA SER A 240 -37.97 -23.75 -51.35
C SER A 240 -37.03 -24.94 -51.40
N SER A 241 -36.95 -25.65 -52.53
CA SER A 241 -35.99 -26.77 -52.71
C SER A 241 -34.55 -26.31 -52.60
N LEU A 242 -34.20 -25.18 -53.24
CA LEU A 242 -32.86 -24.61 -53.18
C LEU A 242 -32.49 -24.18 -51.76
N ARG A 243 -33.43 -23.66 -50.96
CA ARG A 243 -33.20 -23.34 -49.51
C ARG A 243 -32.97 -24.60 -48.68
N PHE A 244 -33.69 -25.71 -48.97
CA PHE A 244 -33.41 -26.97 -48.33
C PHE A 244 -32.04 -27.54 -48.73
N ASP A 245 -31.66 -27.38 -50.00
CA ASP A 245 -30.34 -27.82 -50.49
C ASP A 245 -29.22 -26.93 -49.88
N GLU A 246 -29.44 -25.63 -49.76
CA GLU A 246 -28.57 -24.70 -49.06
C GLU A 246 -28.36 -25.13 -47.57
N ALA A 247 -29.44 -25.35 -46.84
CA ALA A 247 -29.37 -25.78 -45.44
C ALA A 247 -28.64 -27.12 -45.27
N ARG A 248 -28.84 -28.06 -46.21
CA ARG A 248 -28.16 -29.37 -46.24
C ARG A 248 -26.67 -29.19 -46.54
N GLU A 249 -26.32 -28.36 -47.50
CA GLU A 249 -24.93 -28.06 -47.83
C GLU A 249 -24.18 -27.34 -46.71
N ILE A 250 -24.84 -26.34 -46.04
CA ILE A 250 -24.31 -25.71 -44.84
C ILE A 250 -24.01 -26.75 -43.75
N SER A 251 -24.95 -27.64 -43.48
CA SER A 251 -24.78 -28.72 -42.51
C SER A 251 -23.60 -29.65 -42.86
N ARG A 252 -23.43 -29.94 -44.16
CA ARG A 252 -22.31 -30.74 -44.66
C ARG A 252 -20.98 -30.04 -44.46
N ILE A 253 -20.90 -28.75 -44.77
CA ILE A 253 -19.68 -27.94 -44.60
C ILE A 253 -19.31 -27.88 -43.12
N LEU A 254 -20.28 -27.69 -42.23
CA LEU A 254 -20.05 -27.67 -40.78
C LEU A 254 -19.63 -29.01 -40.22
N TYR A 255 -20.19 -30.11 -40.77
CA TYR A 255 -19.76 -31.47 -40.43
C TYR A 255 -18.32 -31.73 -40.87
N ASP A 256 -17.98 -31.46 -42.13
CA ASP A 256 -16.63 -31.61 -42.67
C ASP A 256 -15.60 -30.75 -41.89
N PHE A 257 -16.00 -29.54 -41.48
CA PHE A 257 -15.20 -28.69 -40.63
C PHE A 257 -15.03 -29.31 -39.25
N SER A 258 -16.07 -29.88 -38.66
CA SER A 258 -15.99 -30.53 -37.35
C SER A 258 -15.04 -31.72 -37.35
N GLU A 259 -15.06 -32.55 -38.42
CA GLU A 259 -14.12 -33.67 -38.60
C GLU A 259 -12.67 -33.16 -38.75
N PHE A 260 -12.45 -32.09 -39.51
CA PHE A 260 -11.15 -31.41 -39.59
C PHE A 260 -10.69 -30.89 -38.24
N LEU A 261 -11.61 -30.31 -37.42
CA LEU A 261 -11.28 -29.71 -36.12
C LEU A 261 -10.99 -30.76 -35.07
N ARG A 262 -11.57 -31.96 -35.14
CA ARG A 262 -11.53 -33.01 -34.10
C ARG A 262 -10.13 -33.33 -33.57
N PRO A 263 -9.08 -33.47 -34.39
CA PRO A 263 -7.72 -33.70 -33.92
C PRO A 263 -7.15 -32.56 -33.07
N TYR A 264 -7.61 -31.32 -33.29
CA TYR A 264 -7.16 -30.13 -32.60
C TYR A 264 -7.95 -29.84 -31.31
N VAL A 265 -9.10 -30.52 -31.11
CA VAL A 265 -10.02 -30.24 -30.01
C VAL A 265 -9.35 -30.36 -28.63
N PRO A 266 -8.53 -31.35 -28.31
CA PRO A 266 -7.84 -31.41 -27.01
C PRO A 266 -7.00 -30.18 -26.75
N GLU A 267 -6.18 -29.77 -27.71
CA GLU A 267 -5.32 -28.55 -27.57
C GLU A 267 -6.14 -27.26 -27.54
N LEU A 268 -7.27 -27.21 -28.27
CA LEU A 268 -8.20 -26.09 -28.24
C LEU A 268 -8.89 -25.95 -26.87
N ILE A 269 -9.19 -27.07 -26.20
CA ILE A 269 -9.72 -27.06 -24.82
C ILE A 269 -8.68 -26.51 -23.84
N GLU A 270 -7.40 -26.92 -23.99
CA GLU A 270 -6.32 -26.37 -23.18
C GLU A 270 -6.15 -24.84 -23.41
N ALA A 271 -6.23 -24.42 -24.68
CA ALA A 271 -6.16 -23.02 -25.05
C ALA A 271 -7.36 -22.21 -24.52
N ALA A 272 -8.57 -22.73 -24.56
CA ALA A 272 -9.77 -22.11 -24.00
C ALA A 272 -9.66 -22.00 -22.47
N THR A 273 -9.17 -23.04 -21.80
CA THR A 273 -8.91 -23.06 -20.36
C THR A 273 -7.87 -22.01 -19.98
N PHE A 274 -6.79 -21.91 -20.75
CA PHE A 274 -5.76 -20.86 -20.56
C PHE A 274 -6.36 -19.45 -20.69
N LEU A 275 -7.16 -19.19 -21.71
CA LEU A 275 -7.83 -17.89 -21.87
C LEU A 275 -8.79 -17.59 -20.70
N GLY A 276 -9.52 -18.61 -20.22
CA GLY A 276 -10.37 -18.49 -19.04
C GLY A 276 -9.57 -18.15 -17.76
N GLU A 277 -8.40 -18.76 -17.58
CA GLU A 277 -7.49 -18.41 -16.48
C GLU A 277 -6.95 -16.98 -16.62
N ILE A 278 -6.60 -16.54 -17.83
CA ILE A 278 -6.20 -15.14 -18.09
C ILE A 278 -7.34 -14.17 -17.78
N ASP A 279 -8.57 -14.49 -18.18
CA ASP A 279 -9.76 -13.68 -17.85
C ASP A 279 -9.99 -13.58 -16.33
N PHE A 280 -9.89 -14.69 -15.61
CA PHE A 280 -9.95 -14.72 -14.14
C PHE A 280 -8.88 -13.85 -13.49
N ILE A 281 -7.61 -13.97 -13.93
CA ILE A 281 -6.52 -13.16 -13.41
C ILE A 281 -6.73 -11.67 -13.75
N MET A 282 -7.23 -11.39 -14.94
CA MET A 282 -7.53 -10.03 -15.39
C MET A 282 -8.66 -9.40 -14.56
N ALA A 283 -9.74 -10.14 -14.26
CA ALA A 283 -10.82 -9.69 -13.40
C ALA A 283 -10.33 -9.35 -11.98
N LYS A 284 -9.41 -10.15 -11.42
CA LYS A 284 -8.74 -9.85 -10.15
C LYS A 284 -7.88 -8.60 -10.24
N ALA A 285 -7.10 -8.46 -11.30
CA ALA A 285 -6.23 -7.30 -11.52
C ALA A 285 -7.02 -5.99 -11.68
N GLN A 286 -8.10 -6.00 -12.44
CA GLN A 286 -9.00 -4.86 -12.57
C GLN A 286 -9.67 -4.50 -11.24
N THR A 287 -10.06 -5.50 -10.44
CA THR A 287 -10.59 -5.27 -9.09
C THR A 287 -9.53 -4.66 -8.17
N ALA A 288 -8.28 -5.11 -8.29
CA ALA A 288 -7.16 -4.54 -7.54
C ALA A 288 -6.89 -3.07 -7.92
N LEU A 289 -7.04 -2.70 -9.19
CA LEU A 289 -6.94 -1.31 -9.63
C LEU A 289 -8.04 -0.43 -9.03
N ASP A 290 -9.29 -0.89 -9.02
CA ASP A 290 -10.40 -0.15 -8.41
C ASP A 290 -10.22 0.08 -6.90
N PHE A 291 -9.65 -0.91 -6.22
CA PHE A 291 -9.36 -0.85 -4.80
C PHE A 291 -8.04 -0.12 -4.49
N ILE A 292 -7.30 0.31 -5.53
CA ILE A 292 -5.95 0.88 -5.39
C ILE A 292 -5.11 -0.04 -4.50
N ALA A 293 -5.13 -1.33 -4.84
CA ALA A 293 -4.48 -2.39 -4.10
C ALA A 293 -3.04 -2.59 -4.56
N GLY A 294 -2.17 -2.95 -3.62
CA GLY A 294 -0.77 -3.29 -3.87
C GLY A 294 -0.43 -4.71 -3.41
N MET A 295 0.74 -5.18 -3.79
CA MET A 295 1.24 -6.49 -3.38
C MET A 295 1.84 -6.40 -1.97
N PRO A 296 1.28 -7.09 -0.96
CA PRO A 296 1.85 -7.14 0.37
C PRO A 296 3.02 -8.12 0.44
N VAL A 297 3.84 -7.98 1.48
CA VAL A 297 4.94 -8.90 1.77
C VAL A 297 4.41 -10.08 2.59
N ILE A 298 4.78 -11.31 2.21
CA ILE A 298 4.53 -12.48 3.05
C ILE A 298 5.52 -12.44 4.22
N SER A 299 4.99 -12.35 5.44
CA SER A 299 5.79 -12.27 6.67
C SER A 299 6.62 -13.54 6.88
N ALA A 300 7.91 -13.36 7.16
CA ALA A 300 8.81 -14.45 7.47
C ALA A 300 8.89 -14.75 8.99
N ASP A 301 8.64 -13.76 9.83
CA ASP A 301 8.69 -13.80 11.29
C ASP A 301 7.32 -13.96 11.95
N GLY A 302 6.26 -14.15 11.15
CA GLY A 302 4.89 -14.27 11.65
C GLY A 302 4.23 -12.93 12.02
N ALA A 303 4.87 -11.78 11.78
CA ALA A 303 4.26 -10.49 12.07
C ALA A 303 3.08 -10.18 11.12
N LEU A 304 1.96 -9.77 11.69
CA LEU A 304 0.84 -9.18 10.97
C LEU A 304 0.94 -7.66 11.09
N GLN A 305 1.39 -7.00 10.02
CA GLN A 305 1.54 -5.55 9.99
C GLN A 305 0.77 -4.94 8.83
N LEU A 306 -0.34 -4.30 9.12
CA LEU A 306 -1.13 -3.52 8.18
C LEU A 306 -0.72 -2.05 8.27
N ARG A 307 -0.30 -1.47 7.16
CA ARG A 307 0.08 -0.05 7.06
C ARG A 307 -0.85 0.64 6.08
N LYS A 308 -1.58 1.65 6.56
CA LYS A 308 -2.56 2.42 5.76
C LYS A 308 -3.57 1.52 5.03
N ALA A 309 -4.03 0.48 5.72
CA ALA A 309 -5.01 -0.46 5.19
C ALA A 309 -6.38 0.21 5.07
N ARG A 310 -7.08 -0.04 3.98
CA ARG A 310 -8.40 0.51 3.69
C ARG A 310 -9.39 -0.61 3.48
N HIS A 311 -10.59 -0.46 4.03
CA HIS A 311 -11.66 -1.43 3.80
C HIS A 311 -12.25 -1.23 2.41
N PRO A 312 -12.07 -2.15 1.43
CA PRO A 312 -12.38 -1.88 0.03
C PRO A 312 -13.85 -1.56 -0.22
N LEU A 313 -14.76 -2.28 0.43
CA LEU A 313 -16.19 -2.08 0.28
C LEU A 313 -16.68 -0.76 0.92
N LEU A 314 -16.11 -0.42 2.09
CA LEU A 314 -16.43 0.84 2.77
C LEU A 314 -15.86 2.03 1.98
N GLU A 315 -14.64 1.93 1.50
CA GLU A 315 -14.04 2.99 0.67
C GLU A 315 -14.87 3.25 -0.57
N ARG A 316 -15.36 2.19 -1.23
CA ARG A 316 -16.24 2.30 -2.40
C ARG A 316 -17.60 2.95 -2.06
N ALA A 317 -18.15 2.66 -0.88
CA ALA A 317 -19.39 3.29 -0.41
C ALA A 317 -19.17 4.79 -0.10
N LEU A 318 -18.10 5.11 0.65
CA LEU A 318 -17.76 6.50 1.01
C LEU A 318 -17.41 7.36 -0.22
N LYS A 319 -16.74 6.80 -1.23
CA LYS A 319 -16.46 7.50 -2.49
C LYS A 319 -17.72 7.95 -3.21
N LYS A 320 -18.82 7.16 -3.14
CA LYS A 320 -20.12 7.57 -3.71
C LYS A 320 -20.70 8.78 -2.98
N GLU A 321 -20.38 8.93 -1.70
CA GLU A 321 -20.78 10.07 -0.86
C GLU A 321 -19.74 11.18 -0.84
N SER A 322 -18.69 11.12 -1.67
CA SER A 322 -17.57 12.09 -1.69
C SER A 322 -16.84 12.21 -0.34
N LYS A 323 -16.85 11.15 0.46
CA LYS A 323 -16.17 11.08 1.75
C LYS A 323 -14.88 10.27 1.63
N ALA A 324 -13.84 10.68 2.35
CA ALA A 324 -12.58 9.96 2.43
C ALA A 324 -12.61 8.89 3.53
N ILE A 325 -12.00 7.73 3.25
CA ILE A 325 -11.79 6.70 4.26
C ILE A 325 -10.58 7.04 5.12
N VAL A 326 -10.64 6.74 6.41
CA VAL A 326 -9.50 6.82 7.33
C VAL A 326 -8.77 5.47 7.31
N PRO A 327 -7.48 5.44 6.92
CA PRO A 327 -6.74 4.18 6.81
C PRO A 327 -6.38 3.59 8.18
N LEU A 328 -6.46 2.25 8.29
CA LEU A 328 -6.04 1.48 9.45
C LEU A 328 -4.54 1.21 9.42
N THR A 329 -3.87 1.40 10.55
CA THR A 329 -2.49 0.93 10.76
C THR A 329 -2.44 0.14 12.05
N MET A 330 -2.01 -1.15 11.98
CA MET A 330 -1.89 -2.02 13.14
C MET A 330 -0.70 -2.98 12.98
N LYS A 331 -0.20 -3.48 14.10
CA LYS A 331 0.89 -4.46 14.14
C LYS A 331 0.65 -5.48 15.25
N LEU A 332 0.69 -6.76 14.88
CA LEU A 332 0.77 -7.90 15.79
C LEU A 332 2.09 -8.65 15.53
N THR A 333 2.68 -9.16 16.58
CA THR A 333 3.94 -9.94 16.54
C THR A 333 3.79 -11.18 17.40
N ALA A 334 4.73 -12.09 17.35
CA ALA A 334 4.72 -13.28 18.20
C ALA A 334 4.65 -12.93 19.72
N ASP A 335 5.29 -11.81 20.12
CA ASP A 335 5.26 -11.34 21.52
C ASP A 335 3.97 -10.61 21.90
N LYS A 336 3.33 -9.97 20.93
CA LYS A 336 2.08 -9.20 21.09
C LYS A 336 1.12 -9.59 19.97
N HIS A 337 0.49 -10.75 20.13
CA HIS A 337 -0.35 -11.40 19.10
C HIS A 337 -1.84 -11.12 19.26
N ILE A 338 -2.28 -10.52 20.37
CA ILE A 338 -3.67 -10.16 20.62
C ILE A 338 -3.82 -8.63 20.69
N LEU A 339 -4.73 -8.07 19.87
CA LEU A 339 -5.12 -6.66 19.91
C LEU A 339 -6.51 -6.51 20.54
N VAL A 340 -6.59 -5.82 21.67
CA VAL A 340 -7.86 -5.47 22.34
C VAL A 340 -8.24 -4.05 21.99
N ILE A 341 -9.20 -3.88 21.08
CA ILE A 341 -9.67 -2.57 20.62
C ILE A 341 -10.79 -2.07 21.52
N SER A 342 -10.64 -0.85 22.04
CA SER A 342 -11.64 -0.19 22.86
C SER A 342 -11.88 1.26 22.42
N GLY A 343 -12.98 1.86 22.88
CA GLY A 343 -13.41 3.20 22.50
C GLY A 343 -14.91 3.31 22.29
N PRO A 344 -15.44 4.45 21.85
CA PRO A 344 -16.89 4.64 21.64
C PRO A 344 -17.42 3.74 20.53
N ASN A 345 -18.73 3.39 20.59
CA ASN A 345 -19.36 2.49 19.59
C ASN A 345 -19.27 3.05 18.18
N ALA A 346 -19.54 4.33 18.00
CA ALA A 346 -19.42 5.00 16.71
C ALA A 346 -17.97 5.23 16.26
N GLY A 347 -16.96 4.79 17.01
CA GLY A 347 -15.53 5.03 16.74
C GLY A 347 -14.93 4.18 15.61
N GLY A 348 -15.67 3.16 15.11
CA GLY A 348 -15.20 2.30 14.02
C GLY A 348 -14.46 1.03 14.46
N LYS A 349 -14.66 0.55 15.71
CA LYS A 349 -14.06 -0.69 16.25
C LYS A 349 -14.29 -1.90 15.34
N SER A 350 -15.56 -2.21 15.06
CA SER A 350 -15.98 -3.34 14.21
C SER A 350 -15.47 -3.19 12.77
N VAL A 351 -15.34 -1.97 12.27
CA VAL A 351 -14.76 -1.70 10.94
C VAL A 351 -13.26 -2.04 10.93
N CYS A 352 -12.51 -1.68 11.97
CA CYS A 352 -11.09 -2.05 12.09
C CYS A 352 -10.91 -3.57 12.10
N LEU A 353 -11.71 -4.27 12.91
CA LEU A 353 -11.72 -5.72 13.03
C LEU A 353 -12.07 -6.38 11.68
N LYS A 354 -13.17 -5.97 11.03
CA LYS A 354 -13.57 -6.47 9.71
C LYS A 354 -12.52 -6.16 8.64
N THR A 355 -11.87 -4.99 8.70
CA THR A 355 -10.80 -4.65 7.76
C THR A 355 -9.64 -5.61 7.88
N ALA A 356 -9.18 -5.90 9.10
CA ALA A 356 -8.09 -6.85 9.33
C ALA A 356 -8.43 -8.25 8.81
N GLY A 357 -9.65 -8.75 9.12
CA GLY A 357 -10.11 -10.05 8.67
C GLY A 357 -10.28 -10.17 7.16
N LEU A 358 -10.97 -9.20 6.55
CA LEU A 358 -11.21 -9.19 5.11
C LEU A 358 -9.91 -9.13 4.31
N LEU A 359 -8.98 -8.26 4.70
CA LEU A 359 -7.71 -8.14 3.98
C LEU A 359 -6.82 -9.37 4.15
N GLN A 360 -6.81 -10.00 5.33
CA GLN A 360 -6.13 -11.26 5.55
C GLN A 360 -6.73 -12.39 4.69
N TYR A 361 -8.07 -12.45 4.58
CA TYR A 361 -8.75 -13.43 3.73
C TYR A 361 -8.45 -13.20 2.24
N MET A 362 -8.57 -11.94 1.77
CA MET A 362 -8.23 -11.55 0.40
C MET A 362 -6.78 -11.94 0.03
N PHE A 363 -5.83 -11.66 0.93
CA PHE A 363 -4.43 -12.01 0.76
C PHE A 363 -4.24 -13.52 0.57
N GLN A 364 -4.81 -14.34 1.43
CA GLN A 364 -4.69 -15.81 1.33
C GLN A 364 -5.49 -16.41 0.17
N TRP A 365 -6.51 -15.71 -0.30
CA TRP A 365 -7.21 -16.05 -1.54
C TRP A 365 -6.37 -15.73 -2.81
N GLY A 366 -5.32 -14.94 -2.67
CA GLY A 366 -4.40 -14.55 -3.74
C GLY A 366 -4.85 -13.29 -4.48
N MET A 367 -5.43 -12.33 -3.76
CA MET A 367 -5.72 -10.98 -4.23
C MET A 367 -4.71 -9.98 -3.70
N LEU A 368 -4.42 -8.97 -4.50
CA LEU A 368 -3.79 -7.76 -4.00
C LEU A 368 -4.73 -7.04 -3.04
N ILE A 369 -4.20 -6.37 -2.04
CA ILE A 369 -4.98 -5.75 -0.98
C ILE A 369 -4.74 -4.24 -0.88
N PRO A 370 -5.75 -3.43 -0.53
CA PRO A 370 -5.64 -1.98 -0.43
C PRO A 370 -4.87 -1.54 0.81
N THR A 371 -3.56 -1.74 0.77
CA THR A 371 -2.59 -1.38 1.83
C THR A 371 -1.35 -0.75 1.23
N SER A 372 -0.44 -0.23 2.07
CA SER A 372 0.92 0.07 1.64
C SER A 372 1.66 -1.22 1.27
N GLU A 373 2.48 -1.19 0.23
CA GLU A 373 3.31 -2.33 -0.22
C GLU A 373 4.30 -2.83 0.85
N THR A 374 4.55 -2.03 1.88
CA THR A 374 5.35 -2.41 3.05
C THR A 374 4.54 -3.10 4.14
N SER A 375 3.29 -3.47 3.89
CA SER A 375 2.48 -4.28 4.80
C SER A 375 2.93 -5.74 4.73
N GLU A 376 3.01 -6.37 5.90
CA GLU A 376 3.47 -7.74 6.06
C GLU A 376 2.34 -8.59 6.64
N LEU A 377 2.04 -9.71 5.99
CA LEU A 377 0.97 -10.61 6.43
C LEU A 377 1.52 -12.03 6.57
N PRO A 378 1.27 -12.69 7.72
CA PRO A 378 1.55 -14.10 7.89
C PRO A 378 0.48 -14.95 7.19
N VAL A 379 0.75 -16.23 7.02
CA VAL A 379 -0.21 -17.20 6.50
C VAL A 379 -0.79 -17.98 7.65
N PHE A 380 -2.09 -17.82 7.90
CA PHE A 380 -2.81 -18.55 8.92
C PHE A 380 -3.44 -19.83 8.35
N LYS A 381 -3.47 -20.87 9.17
CA LYS A 381 -4.15 -22.12 8.80
C LYS A 381 -5.66 -21.99 8.94
N ARG A 382 -6.13 -21.18 9.89
CA ARG A 382 -7.54 -20.95 10.19
C ARG A 382 -7.81 -19.47 10.43
N ILE A 383 -8.95 -19.02 9.94
CA ILE A 383 -9.52 -17.71 10.26
C ILE A 383 -10.87 -17.98 10.89
N MET A 384 -11.08 -17.50 12.10
CA MET A 384 -12.30 -17.72 12.87
C MET A 384 -12.92 -16.38 13.24
N VAL A 385 -14.25 -16.30 13.16
CA VAL A 385 -14.96 -15.01 13.28
C VAL A 385 -16.21 -15.18 14.14
N SER A 386 -16.31 -14.34 15.19
CA SER A 386 -17.54 -14.10 15.94
C SER A 386 -17.88 -12.62 15.82
N ILE A 387 -18.66 -12.26 14.83
CA ILE A 387 -19.08 -10.90 14.48
C ILE A 387 -20.57 -10.88 14.22
N GLY A 388 -21.24 -9.89 14.81
CA GLY A 388 -22.65 -9.61 14.62
C GLY A 388 -23.54 -10.42 15.55
N ASP A 389 -24.72 -9.86 15.84
CA ASP A 389 -25.80 -10.58 16.51
C ASP A 389 -26.44 -11.51 15.49
N ASP A 390 -26.32 -12.81 15.69
CA ASP A 390 -27.14 -13.80 14.98
C ASP A 390 -28.63 -13.69 15.47
N GLN A 391 -29.23 -12.50 15.27
CA GLN A 391 -30.67 -12.26 15.49
C GLN A 391 -31.43 -12.84 14.30
N SER A 392 -31.28 -14.13 14.03
CA SER A 392 -32.25 -14.83 13.21
C SER A 392 -33.41 -15.25 14.08
N ILE A 393 -34.60 -14.83 13.68
CA ILE A 393 -35.87 -15.23 14.33
C ILE A 393 -36.01 -16.76 14.43
N ASP A 394 -35.22 -17.49 13.65
CA ASP A 394 -35.23 -18.95 13.56
C ASP A 394 -34.34 -19.67 14.61
N ASN A 395 -33.51 -18.92 15.36
CA ASN A 395 -32.68 -19.51 16.43
C ASN A 395 -33.17 -18.99 17.80
N ASP A 396 -33.84 -19.83 18.56
CA ASP A 396 -34.29 -19.62 19.96
C ASP A 396 -33.15 -19.44 20.99
N LEU A 397 -31.87 -19.42 20.55
CA LEU A 397 -30.71 -19.21 21.40
C LEU A 397 -30.53 -17.72 21.68
N SER A 398 -30.40 -17.35 22.95
CA SER A 398 -30.03 -15.97 23.32
C SER A 398 -28.68 -15.59 22.71
N THR A 399 -28.46 -14.32 22.39
CA THR A 399 -27.21 -13.77 21.86
C THR A 399 -25.98 -14.26 22.61
N TYR A 400 -26.08 -14.40 23.93
CA TYR A 400 -24.97 -14.88 24.77
C TYR A 400 -24.68 -16.37 24.58
N SER A 401 -25.70 -17.21 24.40
CA SER A 401 -25.53 -18.66 24.17
C SER A 401 -24.86 -18.91 22.82
N SER A 402 -25.20 -18.15 21.80
CA SER A 402 -24.53 -18.20 20.50
C SER A 402 -23.07 -17.80 20.61
N PHE A 403 -22.78 -16.71 21.33
CA PHE A 403 -21.41 -16.29 21.65
C PHE A 403 -20.61 -17.39 22.35
N LEU A 404 -21.17 -18.03 23.39
CA LEU A 404 -20.48 -19.13 24.10
C LEU A 404 -20.23 -20.34 23.19
N THR A 405 -21.15 -20.62 22.26
CA THR A 405 -20.99 -21.71 21.29
C THR A 405 -19.83 -21.40 20.32
N ASP A 406 -19.75 -20.18 19.81
CA ASP A 406 -18.64 -19.73 18.99
C ASP A 406 -17.31 -19.83 19.77
N MET A 407 -17.28 -19.35 21.02
CA MET A 407 -16.08 -19.43 21.88
C MET A 407 -15.66 -20.87 22.15
N LYS A 408 -16.61 -21.77 22.41
CA LYS A 408 -16.31 -23.20 22.55
C LYS A 408 -15.67 -23.80 21.30
N GLY A 409 -16.20 -23.46 20.12
CA GLY A 409 -15.63 -23.87 18.83
C GLY A 409 -14.22 -23.33 18.62
N MET A 410 -14.03 -22.04 18.86
CA MET A 410 -12.73 -21.39 18.76
C MET A 410 -11.70 -22.00 19.71
N LEU A 411 -12.06 -22.20 20.96
CA LEU A 411 -11.17 -22.83 21.95
C LEU A 411 -10.83 -24.28 21.63
N ALA A 412 -11.70 -25.00 20.90
CA ALA A 412 -11.40 -26.37 20.49
C ALA A 412 -10.35 -26.43 19.37
N GLU A 413 -10.30 -25.45 18.48
CA GLU A 413 -9.53 -25.52 17.25
C GLU A 413 -8.42 -24.47 17.13
N ALA A 414 -8.49 -23.37 17.88
CA ALA A 414 -7.52 -22.27 17.75
C ALA A 414 -6.14 -22.64 18.33
N ASP A 415 -5.13 -22.33 17.55
CA ASP A 415 -3.70 -22.50 17.86
C ASP A 415 -2.90 -21.26 17.41
N LYS A 416 -1.58 -21.31 17.56
CA LYS A 416 -0.68 -20.21 17.13
C LYS A 416 -0.74 -19.87 15.65
N ASP A 417 -1.25 -20.76 14.80
CA ASP A 417 -1.39 -20.57 13.36
C ASP A 417 -2.83 -20.14 12.99
N SER A 418 -3.60 -19.73 14.00
CA SER A 418 -4.99 -19.30 13.85
C SER A 418 -5.14 -17.78 14.00
N PHE A 419 -6.04 -17.17 13.23
CA PHE A 419 -6.42 -15.77 13.34
C PHE A 419 -7.88 -15.64 13.76
N VAL A 420 -8.11 -15.05 14.93
CA VAL A 420 -9.41 -14.96 15.58
C VAL A 420 -9.89 -13.51 15.60
N LEU A 421 -11.16 -13.31 15.25
CA LEU A 421 -11.82 -12.01 15.20
C LEU A 421 -13.07 -12.06 16.04
N ILE A 422 -13.13 -11.29 17.13
CA ILE A 422 -14.27 -11.26 18.04
C ILE A 422 -14.74 -9.82 18.22
N ASP A 423 -15.98 -9.57 17.86
CA ASP A 423 -16.62 -8.28 18.08
C ASP A 423 -17.43 -8.29 19.37
N GLU A 424 -17.43 -7.19 20.12
CA GLU A 424 -18.14 -7.00 21.39
C GLU A 424 -17.92 -8.14 22.42
N PHE A 425 -16.67 -8.50 22.63
CA PHE A 425 -16.27 -9.65 23.43
C PHE A 425 -16.83 -9.61 24.83
N GLY A 426 -17.65 -10.63 25.20
CA GLY A 426 -18.27 -10.82 26.50
C GLY A 426 -19.65 -10.16 26.64
N SER A 427 -20.16 -9.45 25.61
CA SER A 427 -21.48 -8.81 25.65
C SER A 427 -22.65 -9.82 25.71
N GLY A 428 -23.85 -9.34 26.02
CA GLY A 428 -25.10 -10.13 25.98
C GLY A 428 -25.48 -10.82 27.30
N THR A 429 -24.74 -10.58 28.40
CA THR A 429 -25.06 -11.10 29.74
C THR A 429 -24.75 -10.06 30.81
N GLU A 430 -24.91 -10.48 32.11
CA GLU A 430 -24.53 -9.64 33.24
C GLU A 430 -23.05 -9.22 33.11
N PRO A 431 -22.75 -7.91 33.23
CA PRO A 431 -21.41 -7.36 32.92
C PRO A 431 -20.26 -7.97 33.71
N THR A 432 -20.45 -8.28 34.99
CA THR A 432 -19.38 -8.84 35.85
C THR A 432 -19.03 -10.26 35.44
N ALA A 433 -20.06 -11.11 35.24
CA ALA A 433 -19.89 -12.51 34.84
C ALA A 433 -19.38 -12.60 33.40
N GLY A 434 -19.95 -11.81 32.47
CA GLY A 434 -19.53 -11.74 31.07
C GLY A 434 -18.10 -11.29 30.94
N GLY A 435 -17.69 -10.25 31.68
CA GLY A 435 -16.32 -9.76 31.74
C GLY A 435 -15.33 -10.79 32.29
N ALA A 436 -15.66 -11.49 33.37
CA ALA A 436 -14.79 -12.52 33.96
C ALA A 436 -14.61 -13.73 33.03
N ILE A 437 -15.66 -14.19 32.37
CA ILE A 437 -15.59 -15.29 31.39
C ILE A 437 -14.77 -14.87 30.18
N ALA A 438 -14.97 -13.66 29.66
CA ALA A 438 -14.22 -13.13 28.55
C ALA A 438 -12.72 -13.02 28.89
N GLU A 439 -12.36 -12.57 30.10
CA GLU A 439 -10.96 -12.47 30.54
C GLU A 439 -10.31 -13.87 30.65
N ALA A 440 -11.01 -14.85 31.16
CA ALA A 440 -10.53 -16.23 31.23
C ALA A 440 -10.28 -16.82 29.84
N ILE A 441 -11.19 -16.57 28.88
CA ILE A 441 -11.04 -16.99 27.49
C ILE A 441 -9.85 -16.26 26.84
N LEU A 442 -9.72 -14.95 27.06
CA LEU A 442 -8.62 -14.14 26.57
C LEU A 442 -7.27 -14.70 27.05
N GLY A 443 -7.16 -15.05 28.36
CA GLY A 443 -5.97 -15.66 28.94
C GLY A 443 -5.64 -17.02 28.33
N GLU A 444 -6.64 -17.80 27.97
CA GLU A 444 -6.40 -19.10 27.31
C GLU A 444 -5.97 -18.92 25.84
N LEU A 445 -6.54 -17.97 25.09
CA LEU A 445 -6.10 -17.63 23.74
C LEU A 445 -4.65 -17.10 23.73
N ASP A 446 -4.33 -16.27 24.73
CA ASP A 446 -2.99 -15.75 24.94
C ASP A 446 -1.97 -16.87 25.21
N ARG A 447 -2.27 -17.76 26.15
CA ARG A 447 -1.43 -18.92 26.49
C ARG A 447 -1.15 -19.82 25.27
N ARG A 448 -2.10 -19.91 24.31
CA ARG A 448 -1.96 -20.69 23.07
C ARG A 448 -1.23 -19.96 21.97
N GLY A 449 -0.91 -18.69 22.14
CA GLY A 449 -0.27 -17.85 21.15
C GLY A 449 -1.16 -17.53 19.94
N VAL A 450 -2.49 -17.52 20.13
CA VAL A 450 -3.47 -17.26 19.05
C VAL A 450 -3.43 -15.80 18.63
N TYR A 451 -3.30 -15.55 17.35
CA TYR A 451 -3.44 -14.18 16.81
C TYR A 451 -4.89 -13.75 16.88
N ALA A 452 -5.17 -12.62 17.53
CA ALA A 452 -6.54 -12.15 17.66
C ALA A 452 -6.69 -10.63 17.55
N VAL A 453 -7.81 -10.21 16.98
CA VAL A 453 -8.32 -8.83 17.07
C VAL A 453 -9.69 -8.88 17.75
N ILE A 454 -9.78 -8.19 18.85
CA ILE A 454 -10.94 -8.28 19.74
C ILE A 454 -11.43 -6.88 20.03
N THR A 455 -12.73 -6.63 19.91
CA THR A 455 -13.33 -5.38 20.39
C THR A 455 -14.05 -5.58 21.71
N THR A 456 -13.98 -4.64 22.61
CA THR A 456 -14.62 -4.75 23.92
C THR A 456 -14.94 -3.42 24.57
N HIS A 457 -15.92 -3.44 25.50
CA HIS A 457 -16.23 -2.35 26.41
C HIS A 457 -15.73 -2.61 27.84
N TYR A 458 -15.32 -3.86 28.14
CA TYR A 458 -14.96 -4.27 29.50
C TYR A 458 -13.60 -3.74 29.93
N THR A 459 -13.58 -3.15 31.14
CA THR A 459 -12.36 -2.55 31.72
C THR A 459 -11.32 -3.61 32.11
N ASN A 460 -11.74 -4.77 32.61
CA ASN A 460 -10.84 -5.87 32.97
C ASN A 460 -10.03 -6.37 31.77
N LEU A 461 -10.61 -6.50 30.58
CA LEU A 461 -9.88 -6.89 29.37
C LEU A 461 -8.86 -5.83 28.95
N LYS A 462 -9.17 -4.54 29.12
CA LYS A 462 -8.23 -3.44 28.89
C LYS A 462 -7.07 -3.49 29.89
N LEU A 463 -7.35 -3.81 31.15
CA LEU A 463 -6.32 -3.96 32.20
C LEU A 463 -5.45 -5.19 31.92
N TYR A 464 -6.04 -6.31 31.51
CA TYR A 464 -5.27 -7.49 31.07
C TYR A 464 -4.26 -7.13 29.98
N ALA A 465 -4.72 -6.45 28.92
CA ALA A 465 -3.84 -6.05 27.82
C ALA A 465 -2.86 -4.92 28.18
N ALA A 466 -3.03 -4.24 29.33
CA ALA A 466 -2.11 -3.22 29.84
C ALA A 466 -1.03 -3.78 30.77
N ALA A 467 -1.16 -5.01 31.26
CA ALA A 467 -0.26 -5.62 32.24
C ALA A 467 1.20 -5.77 31.73
N GLY A 468 1.38 -5.88 30.39
CA GLY A 468 2.72 -5.83 29.76
C GLY A 468 3.47 -7.17 29.69
N ASP A 469 3.18 -8.11 30.57
CA ASP A 469 3.79 -9.44 30.71
C ASP A 469 3.08 -10.56 29.94
N ASN A 470 2.05 -10.21 29.19
CA ASN A 470 1.23 -11.12 28.37
C ASN A 470 1.35 -10.81 26.87
N GLY A 471 0.77 -11.65 26.01
CA GLY A 471 0.76 -11.49 24.55
C GLY A 471 -0.29 -10.49 24.01
N ALA A 472 -1.03 -9.81 24.90
CA ALA A 472 -2.04 -8.85 24.51
C ALA A 472 -1.51 -7.41 24.46
N THR A 473 -2.13 -6.57 23.65
CA THR A 473 -1.89 -5.13 23.55
C THR A 473 -3.20 -4.39 23.38
N ASN A 474 -3.31 -3.19 23.97
CA ASN A 474 -4.46 -2.33 23.79
C ASN A 474 -4.41 -1.57 22.48
N GLY A 475 -5.57 -1.26 21.92
CA GLY A 475 -5.79 -0.33 20.82
C GLY A 475 -6.93 0.62 21.15
N ALA A 476 -6.69 1.92 21.05
CA ALA A 476 -7.69 2.97 21.28
C ALA A 476 -8.22 3.50 19.94
N MET A 477 -9.54 3.49 19.76
CA MET A 477 -10.16 4.32 18.73
C MET A 477 -10.15 5.77 19.18
N LEU A 478 -9.48 6.61 18.40
CA LEU A 478 -9.34 8.03 18.73
C LEU A 478 -10.65 8.78 18.56
N PHE A 479 -10.88 9.70 19.48
CA PHE A 479 -12.07 10.52 19.53
C PHE A 479 -11.70 11.97 19.81
N ASP A 480 -12.25 12.90 19.07
CA ASP A 480 -12.11 14.33 19.32
C ASP A 480 -13.06 14.75 20.45
N ALA A 481 -12.50 14.91 21.65
CA ALA A 481 -13.27 15.30 22.81
C ALA A 481 -13.82 16.74 22.75
N GLN A 482 -13.23 17.62 21.93
CA GLN A 482 -13.70 19.02 21.79
C GLN A 482 -14.92 19.10 20.87
N ASN A 483 -14.83 18.44 19.71
CA ASN A 483 -15.92 18.40 18.72
C ASN A 483 -16.86 17.20 18.94
N ILE A 484 -16.51 16.31 19.87
CA ILE A 484 -17.20 15.04 20.17
C ILE A 484 -17.54 14.29 18.86
N ALA A 485 -16.48 14.05 18.07
CA ALA A 485 -16.56 13.35 16.80
C ALA A 485 -15.52 12.19 16.75
N PRO A 486 -15.89 11.04 16.19
CA PRO A 486 -14.93 9.96 16.00
C PRO A 486 -13.89 10.36 14.96
N LEU A 487 -12.62 10.09 15.25
CA LEU A 487 -11.53 10.28 14.31
C LEU A 487 -11.29 9.05 13.43
N PHE A 488 -11.90 7.92 13.75
CA PHE A 488 -11.74 6.62 13.08
C PHE A 488 -10.29 6.13 12.97
N GLN A 489 -9.40 6.66 13.78
CA GLN A 489 -7.99 6.29 13.83
C GLN A 489 -7.73 5.34 15.00
N LEU A 490 -7.00 4.26 14.74
CA LEU A 490 -6.54 3.32 15.75
C LEU A 490 -5.17 3.73 16.26
N GLU A 491 -5.03 3.88 17.58
CA GLU A 491 -3.76 4.11 18.25
C GLU A 491 -3.39 2.87 19.08
N MET A 492 -2.27 2.23 18.72
CA MET A 492 -1.80 1.00 19.36
C MET A 492 -1.14 1.26 20.72
N GLY A 493 -1.35 0.32 21.66
CA GLY A 493 -0.71 0.29 22.98
C GLY A 493 -1.36 1.20 24.02
N LEU A 494 -2.49 1.81 23.70
CA LEU A 494 -3.28 2.60 24.62
C LEU A 494 -4.69 2.04 24.73
N PRO A 495 -5.27 1.96 25.94
CA PRO A 495 -6.68 1.63 26.10
C PRO A 495 -7.55 2.84 25.73
N GLY A 496 -8.65 2.56 25.01
CA GLY A 496 -9.62 3.57 24.62
C GLY A 496 -10.64 3.85 25.72
N ASN A 497 -11.14 5.08 25.80
CA ASN A 497 -12.22 5.51 26.67
C ASN A 497 -13.57 5.43 25.95
N SER A 498 -14.63 5.19 26.71
CA SER A 498 -16.00 5.14 26.17
C SER A 498 -16.58 6.53 25.91
N PHE A 499 -16.06 7.59 26.58
CA PHE A 499 -16.57 8.97 26.52
C PHE A 499 -18.09 9.07 26.80
N ALA A 500 -18.65 8.16 27.59
CA ALA A 500 -20.09 8.06 27.81
C ALA A 500 -20.65 9.33 28.47
N PHE A 501 -20.01 9.84 29.51
CA PHE A 501 -20.45 11.05 30.23
C PHE A 501 -20.31 12.31 29.38
N GLU A 502 -19.22 12.43 28.61
CA GLU A 502 -19.02 13.55 27.69
C GLU A 502 -20.06 13.54 26.56
N LEU A 503 -20.36 12.37 26.04
CA LEU A 503 -21.38 12.20 25.01
C LEU A 503 -22.78 12.56 25.59
N ALA A 504 -23.10 12.10 26.81
CA ALA A 504 -24.35 12.41 27.48
C ALA A 504 -24.52 13.93 27.66
N ARG A 505 -23.48 14.66 28.11
CA ARG A 505 -23.49 16.12 28.20
C ARG A 505 -23.78 16.79 26.86
N LYS A 506 -23.12 16.34 25.79
CA LYS A 506 -23.31 16.90 24.45
C LYS A 506 -24.69 16.63 23.87
N MET A 507 -25.27 15.45 24.15
CA MET A 507 -26.63 15.10 23.72
C MET A 507 -27.70 15.86 24.52
N GLY A 508 -27.28 16.71 25.47
CA GLY A 508 -28.18 17.61 26.20
C GLY A 508 -28.80 17.03 27.47
N LEU A 509 -28.26 15.93 28.02
CA LEU A 509 -28.68 15.48 29.35
C LEU A 509 -28.37 16.56 30.38
N PRO A 510 -29.32 16.84 31.33
CA PRO A 510 -29.10 17.81 32.42
C PRO A 510 -27.82 17.49 33.22
N GLU A 511 -27.00 18.48 33.49
CA GLU A 511 -25.74 18.32 34.19
C GLU A 511 -25.88 17.65 35.57
N ALA A 512 -27.02 17.91 36.24
CA ALA A 512 -27.35 17.24 37.51
C ALA A 512 -27.47 15.71 37.39
N ILE A 513 -28.05 15.22 36.28
CA ILE A 513 -28.19 13.78 36.02
C ILE A 513 -26.83 13.17 35.68
N VAL A 514 -26.01 13.88 34.89
CA VAL A 514 -24.69 13.37 34.52
C VAL A 514 -23.74 13.33 35.74
N LYS A 515 -23.82 14.30 36.63
CA LYS A 515 -23.05 14.28 37.88
C LYS A 515 -23.52 13.16 38.82
N ASP A 516 -24.83 12.99 39.00
CA ASP A 516 -25.36 11.86 39.79
C ASP A 516 -24.92 10.51 39.21
N ALA A 517 -24.86 10.40 37.86
CA ALA A 517 -24.40 9.19 37.21
C ALA A 517 -22.87 8.99 37.40
N GLU A 518 -22.07 10.06 37.39
CA GLU A 518 -20.62 10.01 37.69
C GLU A 518 -20.36 9.57 39.14
N GLU A 519 -21.15 10.08 40.10
CA GLU A 519 -21.08 9.68 41.50
C GLU A 519 -21.48 8.22 41.72
N ARG A 520 -22.53 7.75 41.07
CA ARG A 520 -22.99 6.33 41.13
C ARG A 520 -22.01 5.38 40.45
N ALA A 521 -21.29 5.80 39.41
CA ALA A 521 -20.26 4.98 38.76
C ALA A 521 -19.05 4.68 39.68
N GLY A 522 -18.91 5.43 40.79
CA GLY A 522 -17.91 5.26 41.84
C GLY A 522 -16.57 5.94 41.50
N GLU A 523 -15.90 6.38 42.58
CA GLU A 523 -14.59 7.05 42.47
C GLU A 523 -13.52 6.18 41.80
N GLU A 524 -13.59 4.87 41.97
CA GLU A 524 -12.63 3.89 41.43
C GLU A 524 -12.72 3.84 39.92
N PHE A 525 -13.92 3.77 39.33
CA PHE A 525 -14.14 3.78 37.90
C PHE A 525 -13.71 5.10 37.25
N VAL A 526 -14.12 6.22 37.87
CA VAL A 526 -13.74 7.58 37.39
C VAL A 526 -12.22 7.79 37.54
N GLY A 527 -11.62 7.26 38.58
CA GLY A 527 -10.17 7.30 38.82
C GLY A 527 -9.38 6.53 37.78
N ILE A 528 -9.80 5.32 37.45
CA ILE A 528 -9.18 4.49 36.41
C ILE A 528 -9.27 5.17 35.03
N GLU A 529 -10.45 5.65 34.64
CA GLU A 529 -10.62 6.39 33.39
C GLU A 529 -9.76 7.66 33.32
N ARG A 530 -9.64 8.39 34.41
CA ARG A 530 -8.79 9.59 34.51
C ARG A 530 -7.31 9.26 34.37
N ASN A 531 -6.84 8.18 35.00
CA ASN A 531 -5.47 7.69 34.88
C ASN A 531 -5.15 7.20 33.46
N LEU A 532 -6.06 6.45 32.84
CA LEU A 532 -5.92 6.02 31.45
C LEU A 532 -5.84 7.21 30.48
N ARG A 533 -6.64 8.27 30.69
CA ARG A 533 -6.56 9.52 29.91
C ARG A 533 -5.21 10.22 30.09
N GLN A 534 -4.66 10.23 31.30
CA GLN A 534 -3.36 10.85 31.58
C GLN A 534 -2.21 10.10 30.95
N ILE A 535 -2.24 8.77 30.98
CA ILE A 535 -1.27 7.90 30.29
C ILE A 535 -1.35 8.11 28.78
N ALA A 536 -2.55 8.14 28.19
CA ALA A 536 -2.77 8.41 26.78
C ALA A 536 -2.21 9.77 26.35
N ARG A 537 -2.45 10.82 27.17
CA ARG A 537 -1.93 12.18 26.91
C ARG A 537 -0.40 12.23 26.95
N ASN A 538 0.22 11.60 27.94
CA ASN A 538 1.68 11.57 28.10
C ASN A 538 2.35 10.82 26.94
N ARG A 539 1.78 9.69 26.50
CA ARG A 539 2.30 8.90 25.39
C ARG A 539 2.19 9.64 24.06
N ARG A 540 1.08 10.35 23.79
CA ARG A 540 0.98 11.21 22.59
C ARG A 540 2.08 12.26 22.53
N VAL A 541 2.38 12.90 23.66
CA VAL A 541 3.48 13.88 23.74
C VAL A 541 4.83 13.22 23.46
N LEU A 542 5.02 12.01 23.97
CA LEU A 542 6.25 11.22 23.72
C LEU A 542 6.37 10.81 22.25
N ASP A 543 5.29 10.32 21.66
CA ASP A 543 5.28 9.90 20.24
C ASP A 543 5.47 11.09 19.29
N GLN A 544 4.89 12.25 19.61
CA GLN A 544 5.16 13.47 18.85
C GLN A 544 6.63 13.89 18.93
N LYS A 545 7.25 13.76 20.10
CA LYS A 545 8.69 14.02 20.27
C LYS A 545 9.54 13.02 19.48
N LEU A 546 9.21 11.73 19.56
CA LEU A 546 9.88 10.68 18.80
C LEU A 546 9.73 10.86 17.28
N GLN A 547 8.57 11.28 16.79
CA GLN A 547 8.39 11.62 15.37
C GLN A 547 9.25 12.81 14.96
N LYS A 548 9.35 13.85 15.78
CA LYS A 548 10.24 14.99 15.51
C LYS A 548 11.72 14.57 15.44
N VAL A 549 12.15 13.67 16.34
CA VAL A 549 13.50 13.08 16.31
C VAL A 549 13.72 12.27 15.04
N LYS A 550 12.78 11.37 14.68
CA LYS A 550 12.87 10.58 13.44
C LYS A 550 12.92 11.42 12.15
N VAL A 551 12.18 12.54 12.12
CA VAL A 551 12.24 13.48 11.00
C VAL A 551 13.60 14.21 10.97
N ALA A 552 14.12 14.59 12.12
CA ALA A 552 15.44 15.20 12.23
C ALA A 552 16.57 14.24 11.80
N ASP A 553 16.51 12.96 12.21
CA ASP A 553 17.45 11.92 11.80
C ASP A 553 17.42 11.67 10.29
N ARG A 554 16.23 11.54 9.69
CA ARG A 554 16.11 11.40 8.22
C ARG A 554 16.65 12.61 7.47
N THR A 555 16.49 13.80 8.04
CA THR A 555 17.03 15.03 7.45
C THR A 555 18.55 15.04 7.54
N LEU A 556 19.10 14.56 8.65
CA LEU A 556 20.55 14.38 8.86
C LEU A 556 21.13 13.33 7.92
N GLU A 557 20.52 12.16 7.79
CA GLU A 557 20.90 11.12 6.84
C GLU A 557 20.88 11.63 5.38
N GLY A 558 19.82 12.34 5.00
CA GLY A 558 19.71 12.95 3.68
C GLY A 558 20.76 14.02 3.41
N LEU A 559 21.16 14.81 4.42
CA LEU A 559 22.25 15.77 4.34
C LEU A 559 23.60 15.06 4.24
N THR A 560 23.84 14.05 5.05
CA THR A 560 25.08 13.26 5.02
C THR A 560 25.26 12.56 3.67
N GLY A 561 24.20 11.98 3.12
CA GLY A 561 24.23 11.36 1.78
C GLY A 561 24.52 12.38 0.66
N LYS A 562 23.98 13.60 0.76
CA LYS A 562 24.30 14.68 -0.19
C LYS A 562 25.76 15.11 -0.11
N TYR A 563 26.29 15.30 1.10
CA TYR A 563 27.70 15.66 1.28
C TYR A 563 28.65 14.55 0.81
N GLN A 564 28.33 13.28 1.07
CA GLN A 564 29.11 12.15 0.55
C GLN A 564 29.14 12.12 -0.98
N LYS A 565 28.00 12.36 -1.62
CA LYS A 565 27.92 12.43 -3.09
C LYS A 565 28.70 13.61 -3.66
N GLU A 566 28.58 14.79 -3.05
CA GLU A 566 29.34 15.99 -3.44
C GLU A 566 30.85 15.78 -3.28
N LEU A 567 31.25 15.05 -2.26
CA LEU A 567 32.65 14.72 -2.01
C LEU A 567 33.21 13.70 -3.03
N GLN A 568 32.42 12.73 -3.44
CA GLN A 568 32.74 11.80 -4.52
C GLN A 568 32.86 12.52 -5.89
N ASP A 569 31.89 13.40 -6.18
CA ASP A 569 31.91 14.19 -7.41
C ASP A 569 33.15 15.11 -7.49
N LEU A 570 33.50 15.73 -6.36
CA LEU A 570 34.74 16.54 -6.27
C LEU A 570 36.00 15.70 -6.45
N GLN A 571 36.06 14.50 -5.87
CA GLN A 571 37.18 13.58 -6.05
C GLN A 571 37.32 13.10 -7.50
N GLN A 572 36.19 12.85 -8.16
CA GLN A 572 36.18 12.48 -9.58
C GLN A 572 36.64 13.65 -10.46
N GLN A 573 36.07 14.85 -10.25
CA GLN A 573 36.51 16.05 -10.97
C GLN A 573 38.00 16.32 -10.80
N ARG A 574 38.56 16.12 -9.60
CA ARG A 574 40.00 16.25 -9.36
C ARG A 574 40.82 15.23 -10.15
N LYS A 575 40.34 13.98 -10.25
CA LYS A 575 41.02 12.95 -11.06
C LYS A 575 41.01 13.31 -12.56
N ASP A 576 39.84 13.79 -13.04
CA ASP A 576 39.68 14.15 -14.45
C ASP A 576 40.59 15.35 -14.82
N ILE A 577 40.64 16.38 -13.96
CA ILE A 577 41.55 17.53 -14.15
C ILE A 577 43.02 17.10 -14.15
N LEU A 578 43.42 16.18 -13.26
CA LEU A 578 44.80 15.67 -13.21
C LEU A 578 45.14 14.82 -14.46
N ALA A 579 44.20 14.04 -14.97
CA ALA A 579 44.36 13.25 -16.18
C ALA A 579 44.52 14.14 -17.42
N GLU A 580 43.68 15.19 -17.52
CA GLU A 580 43.73 16.17 -18.60
C GLU A 580 45.05 16.97 -18.58
N ALA A 581 45.46 17.42 -17.38
CA ALA A 581 46.76 18.11 -17.22
C ALA A 581 47.97 17.23 -17.57
N ARG A 582 47.94 15.92 -17.29
CA ARG A 582 48.99 14.96 -17.71
C ARG A 582 49.03 14.81 -19.24
N LYS A 583 47.84 14.70 -19.86
CA LYS A 583 47.72 14.58 -21.32
C LYS A 583 48.25 15.83 -22.03
N GLU A 584 47.89 17.02 -21.54
CA GLU A 584 48.42 18.29 -22.05
C GLU A 584 49.97 18.37 -21.88
N ALA A 585 50.51 17.97 -20.73
CA ALA A 585 51.93 17.95 -20.49
C ALA A 585 52.67 17.00 -21.44
N GLU A 586 52.11 15.81 -21.71
CA GLU A 586 52.64 14.87 -22.69
C GLU A 586 52.64 15.42 -24.13
N GLU A 587 51.58 16.12 -24.53
CA GLU A 587 51.47 16.76 -25.84
C GLU A 587 52.46 17.90 -26.00
N ILE A 588 52.69 18.71 -24.97
CA ILE A 588 53.70 19.77 -24.95
C ILE A 588 55.09 19.19 -25.07
N ILE A 589 55.42 18.12 -24.33
CA ILE A 589 56.74 17.47 -24.40
C ILE A 589 56.95 16.84 -25.78
N LYS A 590 55.95 16.18 -26.36
CA LYS A 590 56.01 15.63 -27.72
C LYS A 590 56.25 16.74 -28.76
N GLY A 591 55.48 17.85 -28.62
CA GLY A 591 55.64 19.02 -29.49
C GLY A 591 57.01 19.65 -29.39
N ALA A 592 57.54 19.83 -28.17
CA ALA A 592 58.92 20.37 -27.94
C ALA A 592 59.97 19.45 -28.50
N ASN A 593 59.89 18.14 -28.27
CA ASN A 593 60.89 17.18 -28.81
C ASN A 593 60.90 17.17 -30.33
N LYS A 594 59.70 17.20 -30.98
CA LYS A 594 59.58 17.29 -32.42
C LYS A 594 60.22 18.56 -32.98
N GLN A 595 60.05 19.70 -32.31
CA GLN A 595 60.61 20.97 -32.70
C GLN A 595 62.11 20.98 -32.52
N VAL A 596 62.63 20.40 -31.43
CA VAL A 596 64.12 20.26 -31.22
C VAL A 596 64.72 19.32 -32.26
N GLU A 597 64.07 18.19 -32.57
CA GLU A 597 64.59 17.30 -33.64
C GLU A 597 64.55 17.96 -35.01
N THR A 598 63.50 18.71 -35.34
CA THR A 598 63.48 19.47 -36.60
C THR A 598 64.55 20.52 -36.66
N THR A 599 64.77 21.25 -35.56
CA THR A 599 65.84 22.27 -35.48
C THR A 599 67.24 21.66 -35.62
N ILE A 600 67.43 20.50 -34.92
CA ILE A 600 68.73 19.76 -35.04
C ILE A 600 68.95 19.26 -36.47
N ARG A 601 67.88 18.79 -37.14
CA ARG A 601 67.91 18.33 -38.51
C ARG A 601 68.24 19.48 -39.48
N THR A 602 67.58 20.62 -39.37
CA THR A 602 67.83 21.82 -40.14
C THR A 602 69.28 22.34 -39.95
N ILE A 603 69.78 22.33 -38.73
CA ILE A 603 71.15 22.72 -38.43
C ILE A 603 72.19 21.75 -39.06
N LYS A 604 71.89 20.43 -39.06
CA LYS A 604 72.73 19.43 -39.72
C LYS A 604 72.71 19.50 -41.26
N GLU A 605 71.55 19.74 -41.85
CA GLU A 605 71.36 19.83 -43.29
C GLU A 605 71.92 21.13 -43.87
N ALA A 606 72.01 22.19 -43.08
CA ALA A 606 72.58 23.49 -43.46
C ALA A 606 74.09 23.58 -43.53
N GLN A 607 74.90 22.48 -43.35
CA GLN A 607 76.33 22.41 -43.41
C GLN A 607 77.06 23.63 -42.80
N ALA A 608 76.62 24.10 -41.62
CA ALA A 608 77.24 25.20 -40.86
C ALA A 608 77.14 26.61 -41.48
N GLU A 609 76.20 26.88 -42.40
CA GLU A 609 75.99 28.26 -42.83
C GLU A 609 75.39 29.07 -41.66
N LYS A 610 76.08 30.15 -41.28
CA LYS A 610 75.83 30.96 -40.08
C LYS A 610 74.43 31.62 -40.11
N SER A 611 73.87 31.94 -41.29
CA SER A 611 72.56 32.56 -41.47
C SER A 611 71.40 31.61 -41.20
N GLN A 612 71.44 30.36 -41.71
CA GLN A 612 70.39 29.36 -41.52
C GLN A 612 70.36 28.79 -40.11
N THR A 613 71.51 28.71 -39.43
CA THR A 613 71.63 28.32 -38.02
C THR A 613 71.02 29.38 -37.09
N GLN A 614 71.12 30.67 -37.45
CA GLN A 614 70.49 31.77 -36.72
C GLN A 614 69.00 31.78 -36.89
N GLU A 615 68.45 31.47 -38.08
CA GLU A 615 67.02 31.38 -38.35
C GLU A 615 66.41 30.23 -37.58
N ALA A 616 66.97 29.04 -37.61
CA ALA A 616 66.44 27.87 -36.82
C ALA A 616 66.45 28.10 -35.30
N ARG A 617 67.48 28.84 -34.77
CA ARG A 617 67.48 29.27 -33.35
C ARG A 617 66.44 30.32 -33.08
N LYS A 618 66.09 31.20 -33.99
CA LYS A 618 65.02 32.19 -33.83
C LYS A 618 63.67 31.58 -33.85
N GLU A 619 63.43 30.54 -34.68
CA GLU A 619 62.18 29.76 -34.69
C GLU A 619 61.95 28.97 -33.39
N LEU A 620 63.05 28.34 -32.85
CA LEU A 620 62.98 27.66 -31.58
C LEU A 620 62.70 28.62 -30.41
N GLN A 621 63.29 29.81 -30.41
CA GLN A 621 63.04 30.86 -29.44
C GLN A 621 61.57 31.39 -29.55
N GLY A 622 61.04 31.52 -30.76
CA GLY A 622 59.63 31.89 -31.01
C GLY A 622 58.65 30.84 -30.49
N PHE A 623 58.97 29.55 -30.67
CA PHE A 623 58.19 28.46 -30.15
C PHE A 623 58.15 28.41 -28.60
N ILE A 624 59.33 28.65 -27.97
CA ILE A 624 59.44 28.72 -26.49
C ILE A 624 58.59 29.91 -25.96
N ALA A 625 58.69 31.07 -26.58
CA ALA A 625 57.93 32.24 -26.21
C ALA A 625 56.42 32.04 -26.38
N ALA A 626 56.00 31.38 -27.45
CA ALA A 626 54.58 31.02 -27.66
C ALA A 626 54.03 29.99 -26.63
N LEU A 627 54.84 29.06 -26.16
CA LEU A 627 54.50 28.13 -25.07
C LEU A 627 54.40 28.86 -23.73
N GLU A 628 55.22 29.83 -23.42
CA GLU A 628 55.12 30.63 -22.20
C GLU A 628 53.92 31.56 -22.22
N GLU A 629 53.59 32.14 -23.35
CA GLU A 629 52.37 32.96 -23.54
C GLU A 629 51.09 32.14 -23.38
N ARG A 630 51.07 30.92 -23.92
CA ARG A 630 49.95 29.96 -23.77
C ARG A 630 49.76 29.56 -22.32
N LYS A 631 50.84 29.26 -21.59
CA LYS A 631 50.85 28.92 -20.17
C LYS A 631 50.30 30.06 -19.30
N THR A 632 50.68 31.29 -19.59
CA THR A 632 50.23 32.50 -18.86
C THR A 632 48.78 32.80 -19.12
N ARG A 633 48.29 32.56 -20.35
CA ARG A 633 46.89 32.75 -20.72
C ARG A 633 45.95 31.71 -20.03
N GLN A 634 46.33 30.44 -20.05
CA GLN A 634 45.61 29.38 -19.36
C GLN A 634 45.56 29.59 -17.83
N GLN A 635 46.66 30.10 -17.27
CA GLN A 635 46.68 30.39 -15.83
C GLN A 635 45.73 31.53 -15.46
N ARG A 636 45.62 32.59 -16.27
CA ARG A 636 44.67 33.67 -16.08
C ARG A 636 43.20 33.21 -16.24
N GLU A 637 42.90 32.33 -17.21
CA GLU A 637 41.58 31.79 -17.45
C GLU A 637 41.13 30.87 -16.28
N ARG A 638 42.05 30.05 -15.71
CA ARG A 638 41.86 29.24 -14.51
C ARG A 638 41.58 30.10 -13.25
N ASP A 639 42.40 31.13 -13.03
CA ASP A 639 42.23 31.98 -11.85
C ASP A 639 40.91 32.74 -11.90
N SER A 640 40.48 33.24 -13.06
CA SER A 640 39.20 33.90 -13.24
C SER A 640 37.99 32.96 -13.05
N TYR A 641 38.09 31.69 -13.47
CA TYR A 641 37.05 30.66 -13.26
C TYR A 641 36.93 30.27 -11.77
N ILE A 642 38.06 30.13 -11.06
CA ILE A 642 38.10 29.84 -9.63
C ILE A 642 37.53 31.01 -8.82
N GLU A 643 37.92 32.26 -9.14
CA GLU A 643 37.38 33.46 -8.51
C GLU A 643 35.84 33.59 -8.72
N GLY A 644 35.37 33.36 -9.93
CA GLY A 644 33.93 33.37 -10.24
C GLY A 644 33.13 32.32 -9.47
N LYS A 645 33.70 31.13 -9.27
CA LYS A 645 33.05 30.04 -8.48
C LYS A 645 33.11 30.34 -6.98
N LEU A 646 34.19 30.88 -6.46
CA LEU A 646 34.31 31.30 -5.05
C LEU A 646 33.34 32.43 -4.72
N GLU A 647 33.12 33.37 -5.62
CA GLU A 647 32.16 34.45 -5.46
C GLU A 647 30.68 33.94 -5.47
N GLN A 648 30.37 32.94 -6.34
CA GLN A 648 29.07 32.30 -6.35
C GLN A 648 28.78 31.49 -5.06
N LEU A 649 29.78 30.78 -4.54
CA LEU A 649 29.69 30.08 -3.26
C LEU A 649 29.54 31.05 -2.09
N GLY A 650 30.27 32.14 -2.07
CA GLY A 650 30.12 33.21 -1.07
C GLY A 650 28.71 33.83 -1.05
N LYS A 651 28.18 34.16 -2.22
CA LYS A 651 26.84 34.69 -2.38
C LYS A 651 25.73 33.68 -1.97
N ARG A 652 25.95 32.37 -2.16
CA ARG A 652 25.05 31.33 -1.67
C ARG A 652 25.11 31.18 -0.15
N GLN A 653 26.29 31.15 0.43
CA GLN A 653 26.46 31.06 1.88
C GLN A 653 25.87 32.28 2.61
N GLU A 654 26.06 33.47 2.07
CA GLU A 654 25.51 34.71 2.63
C GLU A 654 23.97 34.72 2.57
N LYS A 655 23.35 34.29 1.46
CA LYS A 655 21.90 34.13 1.34
C LYS A 655 21.34 33.11 2.34
N GLU A 656 22.04 32.02 2.58
CA GLU A 656 21.63 31.01 3.56
C GLU A 656 21.81 31.50 5.00
N ARG A 657 22.87 32.23 5.28
CA ARG A 657 23.13 32.85 6.58
C ARG A 657 22.07 33.89 6.94
N VAL A 658 21.72 34.77 6.00
CA VAL A 658 20.64 35.76 6.15
C VAL A 658 19.28 35.08 6.32
N ARG A 659 19.01 33.97 5.63
CA ARG A 659 17.76 33.21 5.76
C ARG A 659 17.67 32.47 7.10
N LYS A 660 18.79 31.94 7.63
CA LYS A 660 18.89 31.33 8.98
C LYS A 660 18.74 32.38 10.08
N ALA A 661 19.38 33.53 9.94
CA ALA A 661 19.26 34.63 10.88
C ALA A 661 17.81 35.17 10.98
N ARG A 662 17.14 35.37 9.83
CA ARG A 662 15.72 35.81 9.81
C ARG A 662 14.77 34.80 10.43
N ARG A 663 15.04 33.49 10.31
CA ARG A 663 14.24 32.42 10.95
C ARG A 663 14.49 32.32 12.46
N ALA A 664 15.75 32.51 12.88
CA ALA A 664 16.10 32.53 14.30
C ALA A 664 15.48 33.74 15.02
N ASP A 665 15.55 34.92 14.42
CA ASP A 665 14.96 36.16 15.01
C ASP A 665 13.43 36.06 15.15
N ALA A 666 12.72 35.46 14.22
CA ALA A 666 11.27 35.30 14.30
C ALA A 666 10.86 34.33 15.43
N SER A 667 11.56 33.19 15.59
CA SER A 667 11.26 32.21 16.64
C SER A 667 11.67 32.71 18.02
N THR A 668 12.73 33.51 18.11
CA THR A 668 13.20 34.09 19.37
C THR A 668 12.28 35.24 19.83
N ARG A 669 11.74 36.04 18.88
CA ARG A 669 10.74 37.08 19.22
C ARG A 669 9.43 36.46 19.73
N GLU A 670 8.89 35.43 19.09
CA GLU A 670 7.67 34.77 19.58
C GLU A 670 7.87 34.08 20.94
N ALA A 671 9.07 33.56 21.25
CA ALA A 671 9.39 32.98 22.53
C ALA A 671 9.49 34.06 23.62
N LEU A 672 10.17 35.17 23.33
CA LEU A 672 10.30 36.32 24.24
C LEU A 672 8.95 37.00 24.50
N ASP A 673 8.08 37.14 23.51
CA ASP A 673 6.75 37.73 23.69
C ASP A 673 5.83 36.82 24.53
N ARG A 674 5.94 35.48 24.41
CA ARG A 674 5.23 34.54 25.29
C ARG A 674 5.74 34.55 26.70
N GLU A 675 7.05 34.61 26.92
CA GLU A 675 7.68 34.68 28.23
C GLU A 675 7.37 36.02 28.96
N ALA A 676 7.37 37.13 28.20
CA ALA A 676 6.96 38.43 28.71
C ALA A 676 5.46 38.50 29.08
N ALA A 677 4.59 37.85 28.34
CA ALA A 677 3.17 37.75 28.62
C ALA A 677 2.89 36.87 29.85
N GLU A 678 3.64 35.79 30.02
CA GLU A 678 3.53 34.89 31.17
C GLU A 678 4.07 35.54 32.45
N THR A 679 5.18 36.28 32.37
CA THR A 679 5.75 37.05 33.48
C THR A 679 4.81 38.15 33.96
N ARG A 680 4.19 38.92 33.06
CA ARG A 680 3.17 39.92 33.40
C ARG A 680 1.92 39.31 34.07
N ARG A 681 1.49 38.13 33.67
CA ARG A 681 0.39 37.40 34.31
C ARG A 681 0.74 36.92 35.70
N LEU A 682 1.95 36.43 35.92
CA LEU A 682 2.44 35.98 37.20
C LEU A 682 2.61 37.17 38.18
N GLU A 683 3.14 38.29 37.73
CA GLU A 683 3.26 39.49 38.53
C GLU A 683 1.90 40.07 38.92
N ALA A 684 0.94 40.14 38.01
CA ALA A 684 -0.42 40.57 38.29
C ALA A 684 -1.13 39.62 39.28
N PHE A 685 -0.87 38.32 39.24
CA PHE A 685 -1.40 37.35 40.20
C PHE A 685 -0.79 37.54 41.59
N ARG A 686 0.51 37.80 41.71
CA ARG A 686 1.23 37.98 42.97
C ARG A 686 0.90 39.30 43.68
N THR A 687 0.59 40.35 42.91
CA THR A 687 0.28 41.70 43.44
C THR A 687 -1.19 41.94 43.76
N ALA A 688 -2.09 41.01 43.41
CA ALA A 688 -3.52 41.14 43.72
C ALA A 688 -3.80 41.07 45.23
N PRO A 689 -4.82 41.83 45.77
CA PRO A 689 -5.11 41.84 47.20
C PRO A 689 -5.47 40.44 47.72
N LEU A 690 -4.86 40.09 48.90
CA LEU A 690 -5.06 38.79 49.54
C LEU A 690 -6.47 38.61 50.09
N LYS A 691 -7.03 37.42 49.90
CA LYS A 691 -8.34 37.00 50.44
C LYS A 691 -8.19 35.84 51.42
N VAL A 692 -9.16 35.66 52.30
CA VAL A 692 -9.22 34.51 53.20
C VAL A 692 -9.33 33.21 52.37
N GLY A 693 -8.56 32.22 52.74
CA GLY A 693 -8.49 30.94 52.04
C GLY A 693 -7.37 30.86 50.96
N GLU A 694 -6.68 31.98 50.67
CA GLU A 694 -5.60 31.97 49.69
C GLU A 694 -4.29 31.43 50.27
N LYS A 695 -3.44 30.87 49.42
CA LYS A 695 -2.16 30.26 49.77
C LYS A 695 -1.05 31.30 49.62
N VAL A 696 -0.22 31.40 50.61
CA VAL A 696 0.89 32.37 50.65
C VAL A 696 2.19 31.74 51.14
N ARG A 697 3.30 32.33 50.75
CA ARG A 697 4.65 32.00 51.20
C ARG A 697 5.20 33.18 52.00
N VAL A 698 5.83 32.91 53.12
CA VAL A 698 6.56 33.90 53.91
C VAL A 698 7.93 34.14 53.28
N LYS A 699 8.25 35.41 52.96
CA LYS A 699 9.47 35.79 52.23
C LYS A 699 10.76 35.50 53.00
N ASP A 700 10.71 35.60 54.34
CA ASP A 700 11.90 35.52 55.19
C ASP A 700 12.41 34.07 55.39
N ASN A 701 11.52 33.09 55.42
CA ASN A 701 11.88 31.70 55.74
C ASN A 701 11.27 30.65 54.77
N GLY A 702 10.57 31.08 53.71
CA GLY A 702 10.00 30.19 52.70
C GLY A 702 8.81 29.35 53.16
N MET A 703 8.34 29.46 54.39
CA MET A 703 7.21 28.72 54.93
C MET A 703 5.93 29.04 54.18
N VAL A 704 5.11 28.03 53.93
CA VAL A 704 3.84 28.18 53.20
C VAL A 704 2.66 28.02 54.18
N GLY A 705 1.64 28.84 54.03
CA GLY A 705 0.48 28.83 54.91
C GLY A 705 -0.79 29.28 54.18
N GLU A 706 -1.93 29.03 54.81
CA GLU A 706 -3.23 29.47 54.32
C GLU A 706 -3.69 30.72 55.08
N VAL A 707 -4.21 31.72 54.39
CA VAL A 707 -4.72 32.95 54.97
C VAL A 707 -6.04 32.70 55.70
N THR A 708 -6.08 32.84 57.04
CA THR A 708 -7.29 32.70 57.88
C THR A 708 -7.97 34.01 58.17
N LYS A 709 -7.22 35.11 58.25
CA LYS A 709 -7.78 36.45 58.50
C LYS A 709 -6.90 37.49 57.84
N VAL A 710 -7.52 38.50 57.21
CA VAL A 710 -6.82 39.65 56.61
C VAL A 710 -7.28 40.93 57.33
N SER A 711 -6.34 41.78 57.72
CA SER A 711 -6.55 43.08 58.31
C SER A 711 -5.74 44.14 57.54
N ASN A 712 -6.05 45.43 57.64
CA ASN A 712 -5.42 46.50 56.84
C ASN A 712 -3.88 46.56 56.90
N LYS A 713 -3.23 45.98 57.91
CA LYS A 713 -1.77 46.01 58.11
C LYS A 713 -1.16 44.64 58.41
N ALA A 714 -1.97 43.62 58.63
CA ALA A 714 -1.46 42.28 58.99
C ALA A 714 -2.36 41.14 58.46
N VAL A 715 -1.77 40.03 58.23
CA VAL A 715 -2.43 38.73 57.79
C VAL A 715 -2.17 37.65 58.84
N THR A 716 -3.18 36.82 59.14
CA THR A 716 -3.04 35.70 60.04
C THR A 716 -2.99 34.44 59.10
N LEU A 717 -1.93 33.63 59.23
CA LEU A 717 -1.66 32.47 58.48
C LEU A 717 -1.82 31.21 59.32
N ALA A 718 -2.47 30.18 58.78
CA ALA A 718 -2.41 28.84 59.32
C ALA A 718 -1.27 28.07 58.62
N VAL A 719 -0.30 27.64 59.43
CA VAL A 719 0.84 26.80 58.97
C VAL A 719 0.79 25.51 59.76
N GLY A 720 0.25 24.43 59.13
CA GLY A 720 -0.07 23.21 59.89
C GLY A 720 -1.10 23.49 61.00
N ASN A 721 -0.75 23.09 62.25
CA ASN A 721 -1.59 23.30 63.43
C ASN A 721 -1.34 24.65 64.18
N LEU A 722 -0.49 25.51 63.66
CA LEU A 722 -0.11 26.77 64.26
C LEU A 722 -0.71 27.97 63.47
N SER A 723 -1.18 28.97 64.19
CA SER A 723 -1.69 30.22 63.64
C SER A 723 -0.73 31.38 63.99
N THR A 724 -0.19 32.07 63.00
CA THR A 724 0.80 33.12 63.14
C THR A 724 0.32 34.38 62.47
N LYS A 725 0.43 35.50 63.16
CA LYS A 725 0.09 36.86 62.67
C LYS A 725 1.34 37.57 62.20
N MET A 726 1.34 38.09 60.95
CA MET A 726 2.51 38.80 60.40
C MET A 726 2.09 39.98 59.52
N PRO A 727 2.99 40.91 59.20
CA PRO A 727 2.72 42.05 58.29
C PRO A 727 2.48 41.58 56.87
N LEU A 728 1.62 42.30 56.10
CA LEU A 728 1.26 41.98 54.70
C LEU A 728 2.44 42.05 53.74
N ASP A 729 3.45 42.82 53.94
CA ASP A 729 4.64 43.01 53.14
C ASP A 729 5.61 41.83 53.18
N ARG A 730 5.51 41.00 54.24
CA ARG A 730 6.35 39.81 54.41
C ARG A 730 5.77 38.54 53.81
N VAL A 731 4.62 38.56 53.12
CA VAL A 731 3.99 37.43 52.52
C VAL A 731 3.82 37.65 51.03
N GLU A 732 3.92 36.56 50.25
CA GLU A 732 3.74 36.53 48.82
C GLU A 732 2.68 35.50 48.47
N ARG A 733 1.75 35.88 47.58
CA ARG A 733 0.71 34.96 47.07
C ARG A 733 1.33 33.91 46.19
N ILE A 734 0.99 32.65 46.41
CA ILE A 734 1.45 31.50 45.61
C ILE A 734 0.28 30.73 45.07
N SER A 735 0.52 30.00 43.97
CA SER A 735 -0.48 29.11 43.38
C SER A 735 -0.71 27.86 44.27
N SER A 736 -1.88 27.23 44.12
CA SER A 736 -2.19 26.00 44.84
C SER A 736 -1.22 24.85 44.52
N ASN A 737 -0.60 24.88 43.35
CA ASN A 737 0.41 23.92 42.96
C ASN A 737 1.76 24.16 43.64
N GLU A 738 2.18 25.44 43.74
CA GLU A 738 3.39 25.83 44.49
C GLU A 738 3.22 25.57 45.99
N TYR A 739 2.03 25.77 46.55
CA TYR A 739 1.73 25.42 47.92
C TYR A 739 1.84 23.92 48.19
N LYS A 740 1.27 23.08 47.32
CA LYS A 740 1.38 21.61 47.47
C LYS A 740 2.81 21.09 47.30
N ALA A 741 3.60 21.69 46.39
CA ALA A 741 5.01 21.37 46.23
C ALA A 741 5.82 21.72 47.48
N ALA A 742 5.69 22.93 48.02
CA ALA A 742 6.40 23.39 49.21
C ALA A 742 5.95 22.64 50.48
N ALA A 743 4.67 22.31 50.61
CA ALA A 743 4.16 21.49 51.72
C ALA A 743 4.68 20.05 51.72
N LYS A 744 4.97 19.48 50.56
CA LYS A 744 5.62 18.18 50.41
C LYS A 744 7.11 18.21 50.76
N GLU A 745 7.81 19.33 50.47
CA GLU A 745 9.23 19.48 50.81
C GLU A 745 9.48 19.59 52.32
N SER A 746 8.51 20.15 53.08
CA SER A 746 8.64 20.34 54.55
C SER A 746 8.48 19.04 55.38
N PHE A 747 8.12 17.88 54.77
CA PHE A 747 7.87 16.62 55.47
C PHE A 747 8.81 15.46 55.07
N GLN A 748 9.93 15.69 54.32
CA GLN A 748 10.90 14.67 54.00
C GLN A 748 12.24 14.90 54.72
N PRO A 749 12.88 13.85 55.26
CA PRO A 749 14.24 13.95 55.78
C PRO A 749 15.22 14.17 54.58
N PRO A 750 16.40 14.81 54.84
CA PRO A 750 17.27 15.27 53.76
C PRO A 750 17.82 14.06 52.95
N GLN A 751 17.35 13.89 51.77
CA GLN A 751 17.99 13.05 50.74
C GLN A 751 18.98 13.91 49.96
N GLN A 752 20.20 13.38 49.82
CA GLN A 752 21.26 13.95 48.99
C GLN A 752 20.73 14.17 47.53
N ARG A 753 20.80 15.41 47.05
CA ARG A 753 20.45 15.75 45.68
C ARG A 753 21.55 15.26 44.73
N GLU A 754 21.27 14.23 43.94
CA GLU A 754 22.06 13.94 42.75
C GLU A 754 21.66 14.89 41.61
N ASP A 755 22.66 15.52 40.98
CA ASP A 755 22.50 16.49 39.90
C ASP A 755 21.99 15.78 38.61
N PRO A 756 20.89 16.23 37.97
CA PRO A 756 20.33 15.57 36.77
C PRO A 756 21.30 15.47 35.59
N GLY A 757 22.36 16.29 35.58
CA GLY A 757 23.42 16.23 34.58
C GLY A 757 24.31 15.00 34.70
N ILE A 758 24.53 14.50 35.92
CA ILE A 758 25.41 13.34 36.20
C ILE A 758 24.71 12.03 35.80
N THR A 759 23.41 11.90 36.03
CA THR A 759 22.66 10.70 35.69
C THR A 759 22.55 10.48 34.17
N ALA A 760 22.41 11.57 33.38
CA ALA A 760 22.40 11.47 31.90
C ALA A 760 23.79 11.13 31.32
N ARG A 761 24.89 11.58 31.96
CA ARG A 761 26.27 11.20 31.57
C ARG A 761 26.59 9.76 31.96
N LYS A 762 26.12 9.29 33.11
CA LYS A 762 26.26 7.91 33.58
C LYS A 762 25.59 6.89 32.63
N LEU A 763 24.46 7.21 32.05
CA LEU A 763 23.72 6.38 31.08
C LEU A 763 24.40 6.27 29.70
N ASN A 764 25.24 7.24 29.32
CA ASN A 764 25.89 7.29 28.02
C ASN A 764 27.41 6.95 28.07
N PHE A 765 27.96 6.72 29.27
CA PHE A 765 29.38 6.40 29.43
C PHE A 765 29.65 4.94 29.00
N ARG A 766 30.62 4.75 28.11
CA ARG A 766 31.06 3.44 27.68
C ARG A 766 32.12 2.91 28.61
N SER A 767 31.94 1.72 29.15
CA SER A 767 32.91 1.06 30.04
C SER A 767 34.17 0.55 29.32
N GLU A 768 34.24 0.70 28.01
CA GLU A 768 35.39 0.32 27.18
C GLU A 768 35.89 1.49 26.33
N LEU A 769 37.20 1.70 26.33
CA LEU A 769 37.91 2.68 25.51
C LEU A 769 38.90 1.95 24.60
N ASP A 770 38.84 2.19 23.29
CA ASP A 770 39.75 1.61 22.29
C ASP A 770 40.70 2.70 21.77
N VAL A 771 41.97 2.54 22.06
CA VAL A 771 43.07 3.46 21.64
C VAL A 771 44.04 2.80 20.68
N ARG A 772 43.67 1.72 20.03
CA ARG A 772 44.50 1.03 19.05
C ARG A 772 44.70 1.90 17.81
N GLY A 773 45.98 2.06 17.41
CA GLY A 773 46.35 2.84 16.21
C GLY A 773 46.55 4.33 16.45
N GLU A 774 46.28 4.82 17.66
CA GLU A 774 46.53 6.19 18.05
C GLU A 774 48.04 6.41 18.33
N ARG A 775 48.53 7.65 18.19
CA ARG A 775 49.88 8.02 18.59
C ARG A 775 49.95 8.11 20.11
N LEU A 776 51.11 7.88 20.68
CA LEU A 776 51.29 7.83 22.13
C LEU A 776 50.81 9.09 22.87
N SER A 777 51.06 10.31 22.32
CA SER A 777 50.54 11.56 22.88
C SER A 777 49.04 11.63 22.89
N ASP A 778 48.43 11.28 21.75
CA ASP A 778 46.98 11.41 21.55
C ASP A 778 46.25 10.32 22.38
N ALA A 779 46.81 9.10 22.46
CA ALA A 779 46.28 8.03 23.29
C ALA A 779 46.31 8.38 24.79
N LEU A 780 47.36 9.04 25.30
CA LEU A 780 47.42 9.47 26.69
C LEU A 780 46.40 10.57 27.00
N ASP A 781 46.22 11.53 26.11
CA ASP A 781 45.21 12.59 26.28
C ASP A 781 43.79 12.00 26.31
N ILE A 782 43.49 11.08 25.40
CA ILE A 782 42.18 10.38 25.36
C ILE A 782 41.96 9.58 26.66
N VAL A 783 42.94 8.82 27.10
CA VAL A 783 42.91 8.04 28.35
C VAL A 783 42.72 8.97 29.56
N THR A 784 43.42 10.11 29.60
CA THR A 784 43.31 11.07 30.70
C THR A 784 41.87 11.54 30.87
N HIS A 785 41.24 12.05 29.80
CA HIS A 785 39.89 12.51 29.83
C HIS A 785 38.88 11.41 30.17
N TYR A 786 39.10 10.21 29.67
CA TYR A 786 38.24 9.05 29.91
C TYR A 786 38.29 8.59 31.40
N ILE A 787 39.48 8.60 32.01
CA ILE A 787 39.61 8.28 33.42
C ILE A 787 39.01 9.35 34.32
N ASP A 788 39.19 10.63 34.03
CA ASP A 788 38.58 11.73 34.74
C ASP A 788 37.04 11.62 34.71
N ASP A 789 36.46 11.31 33.53
CA ASP A 789 35.03 11.08 33.38
C ASP A 789 34.56 9.84 34.17
N ALA A 790 35.31 8.74 34.14
CA ALA A 790 34.99 7.53 34.87
C ALA A 790 34.99 7.74 36.40
N MET A 791 35.97 8.47 36.91
CA MET A 791 36.06 8.83 38.34
C MET A 791 34.94 9.77 38.76
N MET A 792 34.61 10.78 37.91
CA MET A 792 33.53 11.74 38.15
C MET A 792 32.18 11.07 38.20
N LEU A 793 31.96 10.03 37.37
CA LEU A 793 30.76 9.23 37.32
C LEU A 793 30.66 8.12 38.36
N GLY A 794 31.74 7.88 39.14
CA GLY A 794 31.80 6.84 40.16
C GLY A 794 31.69 5.44 39.56
N MET A 795 32.42 5.18 38.47
CA MET A 795 32.50 3.85 37.86
C MET A 795 33.38 2.95 38.71
N GLY A 796 32.99 1.67 38.90
CA GLY A 796 33.78 0.70 39.69
C GLY A 796 34.98 0.18 38.90
N SER A 797 34.86 -0.01 37.59
CA SER A 797 35.96 -0.44 36.72
C SER A 797 35.72 -0.07 35.28
N VAL A 798 36.80 0.13 34.48
CA VAL A 798 36.73 0.36 33.04
C VAL A 798 37.83 -0.39 32.31
N ARG A 799 37.69 -0.59 31.00
CA ARG A 799 38.61 -1.35 30.14
C ARG A 799 39.23 -0.42 29.10
N ILE A 800 40.57 -0.47 28.93
CA ILE A 800 41.34 0.26 27.92
C ILE A 800 42.02 -0.75 26.99
N ILE A 801 41.62 -0.71 25.70
CA ILE A 801 42.11 -1.61 24.66
C ILE A 801 43.23 -0.87 23.89
N HIS A 802 44.50 -1.23 24.07
CA HIS A 802 45.63 -0.65 23.44
C HIS A 802 46.36 -1.60 22.45
N GLY A 803 45.94 -2.87 22.40
CA GLY A 803 46.53 -3.89 21.54
C GLY A 803 47.87 -4.45 22.05
N LYS A 804 48.34 -5.50 21.39
CA LYS A 804 49.57 -6.21 21.78
C LYS A 804 50.88 -5.66 21.15
N GLY A 805 50.82 -4.81 20.13
CA GLY A 805 51.89 -4.23 19.35
C GLY A 805 53.32 -4.32 19.93
N THR A 806 54.04 -3.22 19.88
CA THR A 806 55.41 -3.14 20.51
C THR A 806 55.42 -3.01 22.05
N GLY A 807 54.22 -2.93 22.66
CA GLY A 807 54.04 -2.76 24.11
C GLY A 807 54.16 -1.33 24.64
N VAL A 808 54.60 -0.38 23.85
CA VAL A 808 54.84 1.05 24.25
C VAL A 808 53.57 1.72 24.80
N LEU A 809 52.43 1.58 24.09
CA LEU A 809 51.18 2.13 24.58
C LEU A 809 50.75 1.55 25.92
N ARG A 810 50.89 0.25 26.10
CA ARG A 810 50.56 -0.46 27.38
C ARG A 810 51.40 0.11 28.51
N GLU A 811 52.73 0.17 28.34
CA GLU A 811 53.68 0.60 29.39
C GLU A 811 53.40 2.06 29.80
N GLU A 812 53.25 2.97 28.87
CA GLU A 812 53.02 4.39 29.19
C GLU A 812 51.62 4.66 29.74
N ILE A 813 50.57 3.96 29.28
CA ILE A 813 49.24 4.06 29.84
C ILE A 813 49.22 3.51 31.29
N GLN A 814 49.81 2.34 31.55
CA GLN A 814 49.88 1.79 32.90
C GLN A 814 50.75 2.64 33.85
N LYS A 815 51.82 3.24 33.35
CA LYS A 815 52.65 4.16 34.12
C LYS A 815 51.89 5.45 34.48
N TYR A 816 51.12 5.99 33.55
CA TYR A 816 50.23 7.12 33.82
C TYR A 816 49.14 6.77 34.84
N LEU A 817 48.43 5.67 34.69
CA LEU A 817 47.38 5.22 35.62
C LEU A 817 47.88 5.03 37.06
N ARG A 818 49.12 4.53 37.24
CA ARG A 818 49.73 4.39 38.58
C ARG A 818 50.10 5.70 39.27
N THR A 819 50.01 6.82 38.56
CA THR A 819 50.25 8.15 39.15
C THR A 819 48.97 8.77 39.75
N ILE A 820 47.81 8.14 39.49
CA ILE A 820 46.50 8.64 39.92
C ILE A 820 46.13 7.99 41.27
N PRO A 821 45.88 8.78 42.35
CA PRO A 821 45.49 8.21 43.64
C PRO A 821 44.11 7.54 43.55
N GLY A 822 43.97 6.35 44.15
CA GLY A 822 42.73 5.60 44.15
C GLY A 822 42.42 4.83 42.87
N VAL A 823 43.41 4.65 42.00
CA VAL A 823 43.27 3.87 40.74
C VAL A 823 44.25 2.69 40.78
N SER A 824 43.74 1.51 40.59
CA SER A 824 44.53 0.30 40.35
C SER A 824 44.39 -0.18 38.90
N CYS A 825 45.48 -0.73 38.34
CA CYS A 825 45.44 -1.23 36.95
C CYS A 825 46.19 -2.52 36.80
N HIS A 826 45.64 -3.44 36.00
CA HIS A 826 46.24 -4.75 35.67
C HIS A 826 45.86 -5.22 34.28
N ASP A 827 46.60 -6.20 33.74
CA ASP A 827 46.26 -6.79 32.44
C ASP A 827 45.03 -7.66 32.54
N GLU A 828 44.23 -7.71 31.51
CA GLU A 828 43.08 -8.59 31.48
C GLU A 828 43.44 -10.07 31.35
N HIS A 829 42.48 -10.94 31.65
CA HIS A 829 42.68 -12.39 31.56
C HIS A 829 43.00 -12.81 30.12
N ILE A 830 43.88 -13.82 29.92
CA ILE A 830 44.40 -14.22 28.60
C ILE A 830 43.28 -14.56 27.59
N GLN A 831 42.15 -15.09 28.05
CA GLN A 831 40.99 -15.43 27.19
C GLN A 831 40.21 -14.23 26.68
N PHE A 832 40.32 -13.04 27.30
CA PHE A 832 39.55 -11.84 27.00
C PHE A 832 40.37 -10.66 26.44
N GLY A 833 41.64 -10.88 26.13
CA GLY A 833 42.51 -9.86 25.55
C GLY A 833 43.94 -9.92 26.07
N GLY A 834 44.17 -10.37 27.28
CA GLY A 834 45.46 -10.49 27.92
C GLY A 834 46.23 -9.16 27.95
N SER A 835 47.57 -9.19 27.67
CA SER A 835 48.43 -8.00 27.67
C SER A 835 48.05 -6.93 26.60
N GLY A 836 46.98 -7.09 25.85
CA GLY A 836 46.50 -6.09 24.90
C GLY A 836 45.39 -5.19 25.46
N VAL A 837 44.92 -5.47 26.67
CA VAL A 837 43.86 -4.75 27.37
C VAL A 837 44.28 -4.51 28.82
N THR A 838 44.15 -3.29 29.31
CA THR A 838 44.33 -2.90 30.70
C THR A 838 42.98 -2.66 31.37
N ILE A 839 42.73 -3.37 32.47
CA ILE A 839 41.60 -3.11 33.36
C ILE A 839 42.01 -2.06 34.38
N VAL A 840 41.18 -1.07 34.59
CA VAL A 840 41.35 0.00 35.57
C VAL A 840 40.22 -0.08 36.58
N GLU A 841 40.56 -0.25 37.86
CA GLU A 841 39.64 -0.31 38.99
C GLU A 841 39.79 0.95 39.83
N PHE A 842 38.67 1.49 40.28
CA PHE A 842 38.59 2.69 41.12
C PHE A 842 38.17 2.31 42.53
N GLU A 843 38.99 2.74 43.56
CA GLU A 843 38.68 2.51 44.99
C GLU A 843 37.57 3.41 45.55
#